data_577d6a0355a955923539be79579a3ff1
#
_entry.id   577d6a0355a955923539be79579a3ff1
#
_cell.length_a   1.000
_cell.length_b   1.000
_cell.length_c   1.000
_cell.angle_alpha   90.00
_cell.angle_beta   90.00
_cell.angle_gamma   90.00
#
_symmetry.space_group_name_H-M   'P 1'
#
loop_
_entity.id
_entity.type
_entity.pdbx_description
1 polymer ?
#
loop_
_entity_poly.entity_id
_entity_poly.type
_entity_poly.pdbx_seq_one_letter_code
_entity_poly.pdbx_strand_id
1 'polypeptide(L)'
;MNDLLKMHFKLFIREKRFFGLYITNFIFCFFGMLFYILKKVDTIFLFYLVARFIIYVSILFCVMVFLYLRSAKKNKLEETLLAVDNTENKYLQYSTLVVLLLFGLLNIVIISMLFINAFINNQLNTIIDLFLSSYFLNVFMPQLVMICLTIAISSLENKYYSMILFVLSVLLFSPLTENLVWIEKPLIPIDQIINYISLPFAVFYQNSNWAVDYLYGLQNELYKICADIFLILLSLVIVKRKNIYKSKPRLLISSLAVVLLFSSIYIPQSLGRTNEKWDQGRSDINYYGVFKSIFYDIKNTGCDYKKEKQISYYIDKYDLDVNINHKLNVDANMKLISKQPQKEFDFTLYRNYKIRSLNSNDLKSYAQNGDFIHMEFNKPIKNTNIEIKYSGYHPNLYSNNQAVVLPGYFAWYPMAGEKQLYCMFEKSNNTIYGYNPYIRNRKCMYNVSVKSNYSILCNLVNKNRNIFSGKSDSLTIIGGNQIIKKDNMFENYYPLFLTNEMNYEKFSNTRNNYLNDFEKRIHNIFHIKPTFENKKIITIANTIRNCELGNYAEFDDYLIMSNAGFVDNQQIMKYYIYHSDIDMFYKDILANIPLTENSQDYIDAIYHEIDNQLECLDNETDKDMINKYQSLKNRIKENIENKGLDNYLKELGYRFLIDKKLMQ
;
A
#
# COMPACT_ATOMS: atom_id res chain seq x y z
N MET A 1 3.31 -49.29 -2.60
CA MET A 1 3.11 -48.44 -1.40
C MET A 1 3.41 -49.31 -0.18
N ASN A 2 4.29 -48.87 0.69
CA ASN A 2 4.78 -49.61 1.83
C ASN A 2 3.60 -49.98 2.76
N ASP A 3 3.51 -51.24 3.26
CA ASP A 3 2.34 -51.67 4.05
C ASP A 3 2.15 -50.87 5.33
N LEU A 4 3.21 -50.36 5.90
CA LEU A 4 3.15 -49.43 7.03
C LEU A 4 2.42 -48.12 6.67
N LEU A 5 2.65 -47.54 5.51
CA LEU A 5 1.95 -46.34 5.04
C LEU A 5 0.46 -46.62 4.86
N LYS A 6 0.11 -47.76 4.26
CA LYS A 6 -1.30 -48.18 4.13
C LYS A 6 -1.96 -48.33 5.51
N MET A 7 -1.24 -48.88 6.48
CA MET A 7 -1.73 -49.02 7.85
C MET A 7 -2.02 -47.67 8.48
N HIS A 8 -1.09 -46.72 8.40
CA HIS A 8 -1.27 -45.37 8.94
C HIS A 8 -2.42 -44.59 8.28
N PHE A 9 -2.57 -44.74 6.96
CA PHE A 9 -3.67 -44.14 6.22
C PHE A 9 -5.04 -44.77 6.67
N LYS A 10 -5.09 -46.09 6.82
CA LYS A 10 -6.29 -46.78 7.36
C LYS A 10 -6.62 -46.33 8.79
N LEU A 11 -5.62 -46.16 9.66
CA LEU A 11 -5.80 -45.66 11.01
C LEU A 11 -6.38 -44.23 11.00
N PHE A 12 -5.86 -43.36 10.13
CA PHE A 12 -6.39 -42.03 9.97
C PHE A 12 -7.87 -42.01 9.54
N ILE A 13 -8.24 -42.82 8.54
CA ILE A 13 -9.64 -42.90 8.04
C ILE A 13 -10.59 -43.50 9.08
N ARG A 14 -10.13 -44.51 9.82
CA ARG A 14 -10.97 -45.18 10.87
C ARG A 14 -11.29 -44.25 12.03
N GLU A 15 -10.42 -43.32 12.35
CA GLU A 15 -10.63 -42.36 13.41
C GLU A 15 -11.54 -41.23 12.92
N LYS A 16 -12.87 -41.41 13.13
CA LYS A 16 -13.92 -40.51 12.62
C LYS A 16 -13.64 -39.01 12.92
N ARG A 17 -12.95 -38.71 14.03
CA ARG A 17 -12.62 -37.30 14.42
C ARG A 17 -11.63 -36.65 13.47
N PHE A 18 -10.53 -37.33 13.13
CA PHE A 18 -9.50 -36.78 12.26
C PHE A 18 -9.98 -36.69 10.82
N PHE A 19 -10.62 -37.76 10.36
CA PHE A 19 -11.23 -37.80 9.05
C PHE A 19 -12.33 -36.74 8.90
N GLY A 20 -13.18 -36.59 9.93
CA GLY A 20 -14.21 -35.55 9.95
C GLY A 20 -13.63 -34.13 9.86
N LEU A 21 -12.61 -33.82 10.66
CA LEU A 21 -11.92 -32.50 10.58
C LEU A 21 -11.29 -32.26 9.22
N TYR A 22 -10.68 -33.29 8.61
CA TYR A 22 -10.12 -33.18 7.27
C TYR A 22 -11.17 -32.89 6.20
N ILE A 23 -12.29 -33.66 6.24
CA ILE A 23 -13.41 -33.48 5.32
C ILE A 23 -14.05 -32.12 5.51
N THR A 24 -14.24 -31.65 6.75
CA THR A 24 -14.75 -30.29 7.00
C THR A 24 -13.85 -29.22 6.39
N ASN A 25 -12.53 -29.37 6.53
CA ASN A 25 -11.56 -28.45 5.94
C ASN A 25 -11.61 -28.47 4.42
N PHE A 26 -11.70 -29.67 3.83
CA PHE A 26 -11.84 -29.86 2.39
C PHE A 26 -13.12 -29.23 1.86
N ILE A 27 -14.25 -29.45 2.51
CA ILE A 27 -15.56 -28.87 2.16
C ILE A 27 -15.49 -27.35 2.22
N PHE A 28 -14.93 -26.80 3.29
CA PHE A 28 -14.78 -25.35 3.44
C PHE A 28 -13.97 -24.73 2.29
N CYS A 29 -12.83 -25.32 1.94
CA CYS A 29 -12.03 -24.87 0.81
C CYS A 29 -12.77 -24.99 -0.51
N PHE A 30 -13.32 -26.17 -0.79
CA PHE A 30 -13.97 -26.46 -2.07
C PHE A 30 -15.19 -25.57 -2.31
N PHE A 31 -16.14 -25.54 -1.38
CA PHE A 31 -17.35 -24.75 -1.53
C PHE A 31 -17.10 -23.24 -1.42
N GLY A 32 -16.16 -22.82 -0.57
CA GLY A 32 -15.76 -21.43 -0.50
C GLY A 32 -15.24 -20.92 -1.84
N MET A 33 -14.36 -21.67 -2.49
CA MET A 33 -13.83 -21.30 -3.81
C MET A 33 -14.89 -21.42 -4.93
N LEU A 34 -15.69 -22.50 -4.91
CA LEU A 34 -16.75 -22.74 -5.88
C LEU A 34 -17.74 -21.56 -5.92
N PHE A 35 -18.11 -21.04 -4.77
CA PHE A 35 -19.00 -19.88 -4.67
C PHE A 35 -18.46 -18.66 -5.45
N TYR A 36 -17.17 -18.36 -5.34
CA TYR A 36 -16.54 -17.25 -6.07
C TYR A 36 -16.36 -17.56 -7.57
N ILE A 37 -16.07 -18.80 -7.92
CA ILE A 37 -15.98 -19.25 -9.33
C ILE A 37 -17.32 -19.07 -10.04
N LEU A 38 -18.42 -19.47 -9.37
CA LEU A 38 -19.78 -19.31 -9.92
C LEU A 38 -20.16 -17.84 -10.12
N LYS A 39 -19.59 -16.94 -9.32
CA LYS A 39 -19.74 -15.49 -9.50
C LYS A 39 -18.82 -14.91 -10.58
N LYS A 40 -18.04 -15.75 -11.28
CA LYS A 40 -17.06 -15.34 -12.30
C LYS A 40 -16.08 -14.27 -11.80
N VAL A 41 -15.64 -14.43 -10.58
CA VAL A 41 -14.69 -13.52 -9.94
C VAL A 41 -13.35 -13.60 -10.65
N ASP A 42 -12.67 -12.46 -10.80
CA ASP A 42 -11.34 -12.38 -11.42
C ASP A 42 -10.34 -13.30 -10.74
N THR A 43 -9.41 -13.85 -11.53
CA THR A 43 -8.46 -14.84 -11.05
C THR A 43 -7.48 -14.29 -10.02
N ILE A 44 -7.04 -13.04 -10.16
CA ILE A 44 -6.15 -12.38 -9.20
C ILE A 44 -6.89 -12.19 -7.88
N PHE A 45 -8.13 -11.74 -7.94
CA PHE A 45 -8.94 -11.55 -6.74
C PHE A 45 -9.24 -12.88 -6.03
N LEU A 46 -9.58 -13.94 -6.78
CA LEU A 46 -9.76 -15.27 -6.18
C LEU A 46 -8.46 -15.78 -5.53
N PHE A 47 -7.34 -15.62 -6.21
CA PHE A 47 -6.03 -15.99 -5.67
C PHE A 47 -5.74 -15.26 -4.36
N TYR A 48 -6.06 -13.97 -4.32
CA TYR A 48 -5.93 -13.16 -3.13
C TYR A 48 -6.84 -13.64 -2.00
N LEU A 49 -8.11 -13.91 -2.28
CA LEU A 49 -9.03 -14.46 -1.28
C LEU A 49 -8.50 -15.77 -0.71
N VAL A 50 -7.97 -16.65 -1.56
CA VAL A 50 -7.30 -17.89 -1.13
C VAL A 50 -6.15 -17.57 -0.20
N ALA A 51 -5.24 -16.68 -0.57
CA ALA A 51 -4.12 -16.28 0.27
C ALA A 51 -4.59 -15.72 1.63
N ARG A 52 -5.68 -14.97 1.66
CA ARG A 52 -6.25 -14.42 2.89
C ARG A 52 -6.91 -15.47 3.78
N PHE A 53 -7.66 -16.40 3.20
CA PHE A 53 -8.39 -17.41 3.95
C PHE A 53 -7.59 -18.64 4.30
N ILE A 54 -6.45 -18.85 3.63
CA ILE A 54 -5.63 -20.05 3.83
C ILE A 54 -5.14 -20.23 5.25
N ILE A 55 -5.01 -19.15 6.02
CA ILE A 55 -4.62 -19.23 7.42
C ILE A 55 -5.65 -20.00 8.26
N TYR A 56 -6.94 -19.75 8.06
CA TYR A 56 -7.99 -20.45 8.79
C TYR A 56 -8.04 -21.93 8.45
N VAL A 57 -7.85 -22.23 7.16
CA VAL A 57 -7.69 -23.60 6.65
C VAL A 57 -6.47 -24.27 7.29
N SER A 58 -5.36 -23.56 7.38
CA SER A 58 -4.11 -24.04 7.98
C SER A 58 -4.26 -24.30 9.47
N ILE A 59 -4.92 -23.41 10.21
CA ILE A 59 -5.19 -23.60 11.65
C ILE A 59 -6.02 -24.87 11.88
N LEU A 60 -7.12 -25.03 11.14
CA LEU A 60 -7.98 -26.20 11.26
C LEU A 60 -7.21 -27.49 10.93
N PHE A 61 -6.38 -27.45 9.88
CA PHE A 61 -5.51 -28.57 9.49
C PHE A 61 -4.47 -28.88 10.58
N CYS A 62 -3.84 -27.88 11.16
CA CYS A 62 -2.86 -28.03 12.24
C CYS A 62 -3.49 -28.62 13.52
N VAL A 63 -4.71 -28.22 13.87
CA VAL A 63 -5.47 -28.83 14.97
C VAL A 63 -5.64 -30.34 14.72
N MET A 64 -6.06 -30.71 13.52
CA MET A 64 -6.19 -32.10 13.12
C MET A 64 -4.86 -32.85 13.24
N VAL A 65 -3.78 -32.29 12.70
CA VAL A 65 -2.42 -32.87 12.75
C VAL A 65 -1.95 -33.06 14.20
N PHE A 66 -2.12 -32.06 15.04
CA PHE A 66 -1.75 -32.12 16.44
C PHE A 66 -2.48 -33.24 17.18
N LEU A 67 -3.79 -33.33 17.00
CA LEU A 67 -4.62 -34.39 17.63
C LEU A 67 -4.24 -35.77 17.09
N TYR A 68 -4.02 -35.90 15.77
CA TYR A 68 -3.65 -37.18 15.14
C TYR A 68 -2.30 -37.69 15.67
N LEU A 69 -1.26 -36.89 15.66
CA LEU A 69 0.07 -37.27 16.11
C LEU A 69 0.11 -37.57 17.61
N ARG A 70 -0.71 -36.89 18.40
CA ARG A 70 -0.79 -37.16 19.84
C ARG A 70 -1.70 -38.34 20.22
N SER A 71 -2.55 -38.82 19.33
CA SER A 71 -3.40 -39.99 19.61
C SER A 71 -2.57 -41.22 19.92
N ALA A 72 -1.43 -41.41 19.28
CA ALA A 72 -0.52 -42.52 19.55
C ALA A 72 0.05 -42.47 20.96
N LYS A 73 0.40 -41.30 21.47
CA LYS A 73 0.91 -41.09 22.84
C LYS A 73 -0.20 -41.33 23.87
N LYS A 74 -1.43 -40.89 23.60
CA LYS A 74 -2.57 -41.07 24.47
C LYS A 74 -2.93 -42.56 24.66
N ASN A 75 -2.78 -43.34 23.62
CA ASN A 75 -3.13 -44.76 23.60
C ASN A 75 -1.99 -45.68 24.06
N LYS A 76 -0.90 -45.12 24.66
CA LYS A 76 0.30 -45.86 25.10
C LYS A 76 0.98 -46.71 24.01
N LEU A 77 0.67 -46.45 22.77
CA LEU A 77 1.23 -47.11 21.60
C LEU A 77 2.75 -46.86 21.52
N GLU A 78 3.19 -45.77 22.07
CA GLU A 78 4.61 -45.40 22.15
C GLU A 78 5.39 -46.37 23.05
N GLU A 79 4.82 -46.80 24.19
CA GLU A 79 5.46 -47.77 25.09
C GLU A 79 5.61 -49.16 24.42
N THR A 80 4.62 -49.59 23.64
CA THR A 80 4.69 -50.82 22.88
C THR A 80 5.64 -50.76 21.68
N LEU A 81 5.76 -49.56 21.05
CA LEU A 81 6.67 -49.33 19.94
C LEU A 81 8.12 -49.18 20.40
N LEU A 82 8.37 -48.67 21.60
CA LEU A 82 9.70 -48.59 22.21
C LEU A 82 10.28 -49.98 22.53
N ALA A 83 9.42 -50.99 22.77
CA ALA A 83 9.85 -52.35 22.99
C ALA A 83 10.39 -53.04 21.70
N VAL A 84 10.12 -52.47 20.55
CA VAL A 84 10.59 -52.97 19.23
C VAL A 84 11.56 -51.97 18.64
N ASP A 85 12.78 -52.37 18.44
CA ASP A 85 13.90 -51.51 18.02
C ASP A 85 13.60 -50.66 16.77
N ASN A 86 13.86 -49.34 16.87
CA ASN A 86 13.64 -48.30 15.83
C ASN A 86 12.18 -48.09 15.32
N THR A 87 11.17 -48.67 15.92
CA THR A 87 9.78 -48.57 15.43
C THR A 87 9.15 -47.22 15.75
N GLU A 88 9.52 -46.57 16.83
CA GLU A 88 9.04 -45.20 17.17
C GLU A 88 9.38 -44.20 16.09
N ASN A 89 10.63 -44.19 15.63
CA ASN A 89 11.06 -43.28 14.55
C ASN A 89 10.33 -43.59 13.23
N LYS A 90 10.12 -44.86 12.89
CA LYS A 90 9.35 -45.26 11.71
C LYS A 90 7.89 -44.85 11.83
N TYR A 91 7.28 -45.01 13.01
CA TYR A 91 5.90 -44.58 13.25
C TYR A 91 5.74 -43.07 12.99
N LEU A 92 6.60 -42.24 13.60
CA LEU A 92 6.56 -40.77 13.39
C LEU A 92 6.82 -40.38 11.92
N GLN A 93 7.71 -41.07 11.24
CA GLN A 93 8.00 -40.85 9.80
C GLN A 93 6.78 -41.15 8.93
N TYR A 94 6.12 -42.30 9.13
CA TYR A 94 4.95 -42.69 8.32
C TYR A 94 3.71 -41.86 8.66
N SER A 95 3.49 -41.48 9.91
CA SER A 95 2.40 -40.58 10.28
C SER A 95 2.61 -39.16 9.73
N THR A 96 3.85 -38.67 9.73
CA THR A 96 4.22 -37.40 9.09
C THR A 96 4.01 -37.48 7.57
N LEU A 97 4.37 -38.61 6.93
CA LEU A 97 4.16 -38.80 5.50
C LEU A 97 2.67 -38.78 5.13
N VAL A 98 1.80 -39.40 5.95
CA VAL A 98 0.34 -39.32 5.76
C VAL A 98 -0.14 -37.89 5.85
N VAL A 99 0.32 -37.12 6.85
CA VAL A 99 -0.02 -35.69 6.99
C VAL A 99 0.39 -34.88 5.75
N LEU A 100 1.61 -35.10 5.25
CA LEU A 100 2.10 -34.41 4.04
C LEU A 100 1.32 -34.81 2.78
N LEU A 101 0.90 -36.08 2.66
CA LEU A 101 0.04 -36.51 1.55
C LEU A 101 -1.35 -35.84 1.60
N LEU A 102 -1.96 -35.78 2.78
CA LEU A 102 -3.25 -35.07 2.97
C LEU A 102 -3.15 -33.57 2.69
N PHE A 103 -2.04 -32.96 3.11
CA PHE A 103 -1.72 -31.59 2.79
C PHE A 103 -1.54 -31.37 1.28
N GLY A 104 -0.81 -32.28 0.61
CA GLY A 104 -0.66 -32.26 -0.84
C GLY A 104 -1.99 -32.35 -1.58
N LEU A 105 -2.87 -33.26 -1.16
CA LEU A 105 -4.23 -33.39 -1.73
C LEU A 105 -5.06 -32.12 -1.57
N LEU A 106 -5.00 -31.46 -0.41
CA LEU A 106 -5.71 -30.20 -0.18
C LEU A 106 -5.19 -29.10 -1.13
N ASN A 107 -3.87 -28.98 -1.27
CA ASN A 107 -3.27 -28.00 -2.19
C ASN A 107 -3.57 -28.30 -3.66
N ILE A 108 -3.62 -29.56 -4.08
CA ILE A 108 -4.05 -29.95 -5.43
C ILE A 108 -5.46 -29.44 -5.71
N VAL A 109 -6.39 -29.56 -4.75
CA VAL A 109 -7.75 -29.02 -4.91
C VAL A 109 -7.72 -27.53 -5.07
N ILE A 110 -7.01 -26.79 -4.22
CA ILE A 110 -6.90 -25.34 -4.29
C ILE A 110 -6.35 -24.91 -5.65
N ILE A 111 -5.24 -25.50 -6.09
CA ILE A 111 -4.61 -25.22 -7.38
C ILE A 111 -5.59 -25.50 -8.53
N SER A 112 -6.24 -26.67 -8.52
CA SER A 112 -7.20 -27.04 -9.55
C SER A 112 -8.35 -26.06 -9.67
N MET A 113 -8.89 -25.59 -8.55
CA MET A 113 -9.97 -24.60 -8.53
C MET A 113 -9.50 -23.23 -9.06
N LEU A 114 -8.28 -22.79 -8.74
CA LEU A 114 -7.69 -21.59 -9.30
C LEU A 114 -7.55 -21.69 -10.83
N PHE A 115 -7.04 -22.82 -11.34
CA PHE A 115 -6.93 -23.04 -12.78
C PHE A 115 -8.29 -23.12 -13.49
N ILE A 116 -9.30 -23.74 -12.87
CA ILE A 116 -10.68 -23.76 -13.40
C ILE A 116 -11.23 -22.33 -13.52
N ASN A 117 -11.06 -21.50 -12.48
CA ASN A 117 -11.47 -20.10 -12.53
C ASN A 117 -10.74 -19.32 -13.63
N ALA A 118 -9.44 -19.50 -13.75
CA ALA A 118 -8.63 -18.85 -14.78
C ALA A 118 -9.05 -19.28 -16.21
N PHE A 119 -9.42 -20.54 -16.38
CA PHE A 119 -9.94 -21.04 -17.64
C PHE A 119 -11.27 -20.40 -18.00
N ILE A 120 -12.22 -20.34 -17.05
CA ILE A 120 -13.54 -19.72 -17.24
C ILE A 120 -13.42 -18.24 -17.61
N ASN A 121 -12.47 -17.53 -17.00
CA ASN A 121 -12.25 -16.09 -17.22
C ASN A 121 -11.25 -15.76 -18.35
N ASN A 122 -10.76 -16.76 -19.11
CA ASN A 122 -9.72 -16.57 -20.12
C ASN A 122 -8.42 -15.91 -19.59
N GLN A 123 -8.01 -16.24 -18.36
CA GLN A 123 -6.88 -15.65 -17.65
C GLN A 123 -5.77 -16.68 -17.33
N LEU A 124 -5.58 -17.68 -18.19
CA LEU A 124 -4.60 -18.76 -17.93
C LEU A 124 -3.17 -18.24 -17.78
N ASN A 125 -2.76 -17.27 -18.58
CA ASN A 125 -1.41 -16.69 -18.46
C ASN A 125 -1.23 -16.01 -17.10
N THR A 126 -2.23 -15.29 -16.63
CA THR A 126 -2.23 -14.61 -15.32
C THR A 126 -2.06 -15.60 -14.18
N ILE A 127 -2.79 -16.73 -14.19
CA ILE A 127 -2.65 -17.73 -13.12
C ILE A 127 -1.30 -18.45 -13.15
N ILE A 128 -0.73 -18.68 -14.33
CA ILE A 128 0.61 -19.27 -14.46
C ILE A 128 1.64 -18.33 -13.85
N ASP A 129 1.59 -17.05 -14.16
CA ASP A 129 2.49 -16.05 -13.60
C ASP A 129 2.33 -15.94 -12.08
N LEU A 130 1.11 -15.92 -11.56
CA LEU A 130 0.81 -15.89 -10.13
C LEU A 130 1.29 -17.18 -9.43
N PHE A 131 1.11 -18.34 -10.06
CA PHE A 131 1.55 -19.61 -9.52
C PHE A 131 3.07 -19.65 -9.38
N LEU A 132 3.79 -19.28 -10.44
CA LEU A 132 5.26 -19.29 -10.45
C LEU A 132 5.86 -18.24 -9.52
N SER A 133 5.23 -17.07 -9.41
CA SER A 133 5.76 -15.95 -8.62
C SER A 133 5.32 -15.95 -7.18
N SER A 134 4.11 -16.35 -6.87
CA SER A 134 3.47 -16.01 -5.58
C SER A 134 2.84 -17.19 -4.84
N TYR A 135 2.29 -18.19 -5.53
CA TYR A 135 1.58 -19.28 -4.85
C TYR A 135 2.49 -20.06 -3.89
N PHE A 136 3.66 -20.43 -4.36
CA PHE A 136 4.61 -21.19 -3.55
C PHE A 136 4.98 -20.44 -2.27
N LEU A 137 5.32 -19.17 -2.40
CA LEU A 137 5.79 -18.36 -1.29
C LEU A 137 4.68 -17.91 -0.33
N ASN A 138 3.53 -17.50 -0.87
CA ASN A 138 2.50 -16.84 -0.06
C ASN A 138 1.33 -17.78 0.36
N VAL A 139 1.22 -18.95 -0.25
CA VAL A 139 0.16 -19.91 0.08
C VAL A 139 0.74 -21.22 0.60
N PHE A 140 1.64 -21.85 -0.17
CA PHE A 140 2.15 -23.18 0.15
C PHE A 140 3.15 -23.17 1.32
N MET A 141 4.18 -22.31 1.27
CA MET A 141 5.24 -22.28 2.28
C MET A 141 4.72 -21.93 3.69
N PRO A 142 3.87 -20.92 3.90
CA PRO A 142 3.32 -20.64 5.22
C PRO A 142 2.57 -21.82 5.84
N GLN A 143 1.77 -22.52 5.04
CA GLN A 143 1.07 -23.73 5.51
C GLN A 143 2.08 -24.82 5.92
N LEU A 144 3.09 -25.05 5.09
CA LEU A 144 4.14 -26.05 5.37
C LEU A 144 4.88 -25.72 6.67
N VAL A 145 5.22 -24.47 6.89
CA VAL A 145 5.84 -23.99 8.16
C VAL A 145 4.94 -24.32 9.36
N MET A 146 3.66 -23.98 9.31
CA MET A 146 2.73 -24.30 10.40
C MET A 146 2.63 -25.79 10.66
N ILE A 147 2.58 -26.61 9.62
CA ILE A 147 2.53 -28.07 9.74
C ILE A 147 3.83 -28.59 10.38
N CYS A 148 4.98 -28.15 9.93
CA CYS A 148 6.28 -28.56 10.48
C CYS A 148 6.41 -28.17 11.96
N LEU A 149 6.01 -26.96 12.34
CA LEU A 149 5.96 -26.53 13.74
C LEU A 149 5.00 -27.39 14.56
N THR A 150 3.81 -27.68 14.03
CA THR A 150 2.83 -28.53 14.70
C THR A 150 3.37 -29.95 14.93
N ILE A 151 4.06 -30.53 13.95
CA ILE A 151 4.72 -31.84 14.07
C ILE A 151 5.80 -31.78 15.17
N ALA A 152 6.62 -30.72 15.15
CA ALA A 152 7.67 -30.53 16.14
C ALA A 152 7.11 -30.38 17.57
N ILE A 153 6.09 -29.58 17.76
CA ILE A 153 5.43 -29.35 19.04
C ILE A 153 4.73 -30.64 19.52
N SER A 154 4.08 -31.37 18.62
CA SER A 154 3.43 -32.64 18.96
C SER A 154 4.41 -33.73 19.39
N SER A 155 5.67 -33.65 18.95
CA SER A 155 6.73 -34.59 19.32
C SER A 155 7.27 -34.39 20.74
N LEU A 156 6.95 -33.29 21.42
CA LEU A 156 7.37 -33.01 22.79
C LEU A 156 6.72 -34.01 23.78
N GLU A 157 7.46 -34.45 24.79
CA GLU A 157 7.00 -35.47 25.75
C GLU A 157 5.88 -34.94 26.64
N ASN A 158 6.04 -33.78 27.23
CA ASN A 158 5.08 -33.22 28.15
C ASN A 158 3.82 -32.73 27.41
N LYS A 159 2.67 -33.32 27.81
CA LYS A 159 1.39 -33.01 27.23
C LYS A 159 0.96 -31.57 27.42
N TYR A 160 1.16 -31.00 28.61
CA TYR A 160 0.71 -29.66 28.94
C TYR A 160 1.56 -28.61 28.20
N TYR A 161 2.89 -28.72 28.24
CA TYR A 161 3.77 -27.82 27.50
C TYR A 161 3.52 -27.87 26.00
N SER A 162 3.31 -29.08 25.44
CA SER A 162 3.01 -29.21 24.01
C SER A 162 1.70 -28.55 23.64
N MET A 163 0.66 -28.65 24.47
CA MET A 163 -0.63 -28.02 24.22
C MET A 163 -0.54 -26.51 24.33
N ILE A 164 0.14 -25.98 25.36
CA ILE A 164 0.37 -24.54 25.51
C ILE A 164 1.15 -23.98 24.33
N LEU A 165 2.26 -24.63 23.95
CA LEU A 165 3.07 -24.19 22.80
C LEU A 165 2.29 -24.25 21.48
N PHE A 166 1.42 -25.26 21.32
CA PHE A 166 0.56 -25.34 20.14
C PHE A 166 -0.42 -24.16 20.08
N VAL A 167 -1.12 -23.87 21.17
CA VAL A 167 -2.05 -22.72 21.25
C VAL A 167 -1.30 -21.42 21.02
N LEU A 168 -0.13 -21.23 21.65
CA LEU A 168 0.71 -20.05 21.43
C LEU A 168 1.16 -19.92 19.97
N SER A 169 1.55 -21.03 19.33
CA SER A 169 1.93 -21.00 17.91
C SER A 169 0.76 -20.61 17.01
N VAL A 170 -0.43 -21.16 17.26
CA VAL A 170 -1.65 -20.78 16.52
C VAL A 170 -2.00 -19.32 16.74
N LEU A 171 -1.89 -18.81 17.97
CA LEU A 171 -2.10 -17.40 18.26
C LEU A 171 -1.09 -16.52 17.55
N LEU A 172 0.20 -16.87 17.59
CA LEU A 172 1.28 -16.10 16.93
C LEU A 172 1.12 -16.02 15.42
N PHE A 173 0.58 -17.06 14.80
CA PHE A 173 0.34 -17.11 13.36
C PHE A 173 -1.09 -16.73 12.96
N SER A 174 -1.94 -16.34 13.90
CA SER A 174 -3.32 -15.92 13.62
C SER A 174 -3.43 -14.39 13.49
N PRO A 175 -4.46 -13.86 12.83
CA PRO A 175 -4.77 -12.44 12.79
C PRO A 175 -4.95 -11.77 14.16
N LEU A 176 -5.14 -12.57 15.23
CA LEU A 176 -5.27 -12.06 16.60
C LEU A 176 -4.02 -11.36 17.11
N THR A 177 -2.84 -11.69 16.59
CA THR A 177 -1.59 -10.97 16.96
C THR A 177 -1.56 -9.54 16.50
N GLU A 178 -2.24 -9.19 15.42
CA GLU A 178 -2.36 -7.80 14.97
C GLU A 178 -2.99 -6.93 16.07
N ASN A 179 -3.99 -7.45 16.78
CA ASN A 179 -4.63 -6.75 17.88
C ASN A 179 -3.78 -6.69 19.17
N LEU A 180 -2.84 -7.62 19.35
CA LEU A 180 -1.94 -7.65 20.51
C LEU A 180 -0.77 -6.66 20.38
N VAL A 181 -0.39 -6.30 19.17
CA VAL A 181 0.69 -5.34 18.86
C VAL A 181 0.28 -3.88 19.15
N TRP A 182 -0.98 -3.62 19.42
CA TRP A 182 -1.55 -2.30 19.70
C TRP A 182 -1.29 -1.76 21.11
N ILE A 183 -0.43 -2.38 21.88
CA ILE A 183 -0.03 -1.84 23.20
C ILE A 183 0.82 -0.59 22.95
N GLU A 184 0.26 0.56 23.23
CA GLU A 184 0.79 1.90 22.91
C GLU A 184 2.21 2.19 23.43
N LYS A 185 2.71 1.45 24.40
CA LYS A 185 4.09 1.58 24.94
C LYS A 185 4.64 0.22 25.38
N PRO A 186 5.13 -0.62 24.51
CA PRO A 186 5.77 -1.86 24.91
C PRO A 186 7.08 -1.55 25.62
N LEU A 187 7.25 -2.12 26.80
CA LEU A 187 8.50 -2.05 27.61
C LEU A 187 9.70 -2.76 26.92
N ILE A 188 9.43 -3.60 25.93
CA ILE A 188 10.40 -4.35 25.14
C ILE A 188 9.91 -4.27 23.67
N PRO A 189 10.78 -4.32 22.67
CA PRO A 189 10.38 -4.40 21.26
C PRO A 189 9.75 -5.76 20.90
N ILE A 190 8.77 -6.18 21.70
CA ILE A 190 8.01 -7.43 21.54
C ILE A 190 7.27 -7.42 20.20
N ASP A 191 6.76 -6.27 19.79
CA ASP A 191 6.11 -6.03 18.50
C ASP A 191 7.03 -6.40 17.32
N GLN A 192 8.29 -6.07 17.39
CA GLN A 192 9.26 -6.40 16.33
C GLN A 192 9.52 -7.91 16.27
N ILE A 193 9.66 -8.56 17.43
CA ILE A 193 9.86 -10.01 17.51
C ILE A 193 8.61 -10.74 17.03
N ILE A 194 7.42 -10.31 17.47
CA ILE A 194 6.15 -10.90 17.05
C ILE A 194 5.96 -10.73 15.55
N ASN A 195 6.17 -9.54 15.03
CA ASN A 195 6.11 -9.26 13.60
C ASN A 195 7.09 -10.12 12.80
N TYR A 196 8.31 -10.32 13.31
CA TYR A 196 9.28 -11.18 12.65
C TYR A 196 8.84 -12.65 12.63
N ILE A 197 8.31 -13.18 13.72
CA ILE A 197 7.81 -14.56 13.81
C ILE A 197 6.58 -14.76 12.94
N SER A 198 5.71 -13.76 12.83
CA SER A 198 4.51 -13.80 11.98
C SER A 198 4.79 -13.48 10.49
N LEU A 199 6.03 -13.13 10.12
CA LEU A 199 6.42 -12.76 8.74
C LEU A 199 5.97 -13.73 7.65
N PRO A 200 6.02 -15.07 7.83
CA PRO A 200 5.52 -16.01 6.82
C PRO A 200 4.06 -15.75 6.45
N PHE A 201 3.29 -15.23 7.39
CA PHE A 201 1.85 -14.93 7.25
C PHE A 201 1.57 -13.42 7.13
N ALA A 202 2.59 -12.56 7.03
CA ALA A 202 2.42 -11.11 6.99
C ALA A 202 1.54 -10.62 5.82
N VAL A 203 1.51 -11.37 4.72
CA VAL A 203 0.60 -11.12 3.59
C VAL A 203 -0.86 -11.21 4.01
N PHE A 204 -1.18 -12.00 5.02
CA PHE A 204 -2.54 -12.19 5.50
C PHE A 204 -2.98 -11.11 6.49
N TYR A 205 -2.03 -10.48 7.19
CA TYR A 205 -2.30 -9.47 8.20
C TYR A 205 -2.48 -8.06 7.63
N GLN A 206 -1.81 -7.75 6.55
CA GLN A 206 -1.82 -6.41 5.97
C GLN A 206 -3.18 -5.98 5.42
N ASN A 207 -4.20 -6.83 5.57
CA ASN A 207 -5.37 -6.75 4.71
C ASN A 207 -6.70 -6.76 5.40
N SER A 208 -6.79 -6.26 6.59
CA SER A 208 -8.06 -6.23 7.27
C SER A 208 -9.12 -5.34 6.60
N ASN A 209 -8.82 -4.48 5.65
CA ASN A 209 -9.79 -3.75 4.82
C ASN A 209 -9.16 -2.77 3.82
N TRP A 210 -7.83 -2.71 3.73
CA TRP A 210 -7.12 -1.61 3.09
C TRP A 210 -6.05 -2.16 2.16
N ALA A 211 -6.47 -2.84 1.18
CA ALA A 211 -5.68 -3.62 0.24
C ALA A 211 -4.68 -2.81 -0.58
N VAL A 212 -3.59 -2.48 0.01
CA VAL A 212 -2.44 -1.93 -0.71
C VAL A 212 -1.91 -2.89 -1.74
N ASP A 213 -1.83 -4.11 -1.31
CA ASP A 213 -0.95 -5.09 -1.92
C ASP A 213 -1.54 -5.74 -3.14
N TYR A 214 -2.85 -5.60 -3.35
CA TYR A 214 -3.52 -6.15 -4.53
C TYR A 214 -3.15 -5.48 -5.83
N LEU A 215 -2.98 -4.17 -5.81
CA LEU A 215 -2.57 -3.40 -6.97
C LEU A 215 -1.31 -3.95 -7.56
N TYR A 216 -0.48 -4.45 -6.68
CA TYR A 216 0.90 -4.75 -6.94
C TYR A 216 1.20 -6.23 -6.94
N GLY A 217 0.16 -7.07 -6.82
CA GLY A 217 0.32 -8.51 -6.66
C GLY A 217 0.81 -8.89 -5.27
N LEU A 218 0.95 -10.18 -5.03
CA LEU A 218 1.48 -10.71 -3.79
C LEU A 218 3.00 -10.63 -3.83
N GLN A 219 3.56 -10.07 -2.77
CA GLN A 219 4.99 -9.79 -2.69
C GLN A 219 5.84 -11.04 -2.70
N ASN A 220 6.83 -11.04 -3.57
CA ASN A 220 7.85 -12.09 -3.67
C ASN A 220 9.11 -11.63 -2.93
N GLU A 221 9.14 -11.80 -1.61
CA GLU A 221 10.24 -11.31 -0.79
C GLU A 221 11.17 -12.43 -0.38
N LEU A 222 12.43 -12.37 -0.83
CA LEU A 222 13.46 -13.38 -0.54
C LEU A 222 13.66 -13.62 0.96
N TYR A 223 13.51 -12.61 1.79
CA TYR A 223 13.64 -12.76 3.25
C TYR A 223 12.58 -13.71 3.83
N LYS A 224 11.38 -13.77 3.25
CA LYS A 224 10.33 -14.73 3.66
C LYS A 224 10.77 -16.15 3.41
N ILE A 225 11.39 -16.42 2.27
CA ILE A 225 11.93 -17.75 1.95
C ILE A 225 12.96 -18.18 3.00
N CYS A 226 13.87 -17.28 3.36
CA CYS A 226 14.88 -17.57 4.38
C CYS A 226 14.24 -17.78 5.77
N ALA A 227 13.23 -16.99 6.15
CA ALA A 227 12.52 -17.15 7.40
C ALA A 227 11.71 -18.46 7.44
N ASP A 228 11.03 -18.82 6.36
CA ASP A 228 10.26 -20.07 6.24
C ASP A 228 11.18 -21.29 6.35
N ILE A 229 12.29 -21.30 5.59
CA ILE A 229 13.24 -22.41 5.65
C ILE A 229 13.88 -22.50 7.03
N PHE A 230 14.20 -21.35 7.68
CA PHE A 230 14.67 -21.34 9.06
C PHE A 230 13.69 -22.04 10.01
N LEU A 231 12.38 -21.70 9.96
CA LEU A 231 11.36 -22.29 10.82
C LEU A 231 11.16 -23.78 10.55
N ILE A 232 11.23 -24.22 9.29
CA ILE A 232 11.19 -25.64 8.91
C ILE A 232 12.38 -26.39 9.50
N LEU A 233 13.60 -25.85 9.34
CA LEU A 233 14.82 -26.47 9.85
C LEU A 233 14.83 -26.51 11.38
N LEU A 234 14.34 -25.46 12.05
CA LEU A 234 14.15 -25.43 13.50
C LEU A 234 13.20 -26.54 13.95
N SER A 235 12.09 -26.74 13.24
CA SER A 235 11.14 -27.80 13.49
C SER A 235 11.79 -29.20 13.38
N LEU A 236 12.61 -29.41 12.35
CA LEU A 236 13.35 -30.67 12.18
C LEU A 236 14.38 -30.91 13.30
N VAL A 237 15.04 -29.87 13.81
CA VAL A 237 15.95 -29.97 14.95
C VAL A 237 15.20 -30.40 16.21
N ILE A 238 14.02 -29.84 16.45
CA ILE A 238 13.15 -30.20 17.61
C ILE A 238 12.72 -31.66 17.50
N VAL A 239 12.23 -32.11 16.33
CA VAL A 239 11.80 -33.51 16.12
C VAL A 239 12.95 -34.49 16.37
N LYS A 240 14.16 -34.17 15.92
CA LYS A 240 15.34 -35.04 16.06
C LYS A 240 16.00 -34.97 17.45
N ARG A 241 15.43 -34.22 18.42
CA ARG A 241 16.02 -34.03 19.77
C ARG A 241 16.27 -35.34 20.52
N LYS A 242 15.44 -36.37 20.32
CA LYS A 242 15.58 -37.65 20.99
C LYS A 242 16.85 -38.43 20.56
N ASN A 243 17.43 -38.16 19.39
CA ASN A 243 18.64 -38.82 18.87
C ASN A 243 19.91 -38.00 19.11
N ILE A 244 20.09 -37.46 20.31
CA ILE A 244 21.15 -36.47 20.66
C ILE A 244 22.58 -37.01 20.44
N TYR A 245 22.81 -38.30 20.57
CA TYR A 245 24.15 -38.88 20.59
C TYR A 245 24.79 -39.19 19.22
N LYS A 246 24.06 -39.03 18.08
CA LYS A 246 24.64 -39.14 16.72
C LYS A 246 24.62 -37.79 16.01
N SER A 247 25.53 -36.91 16.36
CA SER A 247 25.36 -35.46 16.34
C SER A 247 25.76 -34.65 15.09
N LYS A 248 26.51 -35.23 14.13
CA LYS A 248 27.03 -34.41 13.00
C LYS A 248 25.93 -33.74 12.14
N PRO A 249 24.88 -34.45 11.65
CA PRO A 249 23.88 -33.82 10.80
C PRO A 249 23.04 -32.76 11.52
N ARG A 250 22.91 -32.88 12.83
CA ARG A 250 22.12 -31.93 13.65
C ARG A 250 22.83 -30.61 13.84
N LEU A 251 24.12 -30.63 14.08
CA LEU A 251 24.94 -29.42 14.18
C LEU A 251 24.93 -28.65 12.84
N LEU A 252 25.00 -29.37 11.72
CA LEU A 252 24.94 -28.78 10.39
C LEU A 252 23.55 -28.14 10.10
N ILE A 253 22.46 -28.81 10.48
CA ILE A 253 21.09 -28.26 10.32
C ILE A 253 20.92 -27.02 11.20
N SER A 254 21.40 -27.04 12.45
CA SER A 254 21.28 -25.89 13.34
C SER A 254 22.13 -24.71 12.88
N SER A 255 23.35 -24.94 12.39
CA SER A 255 24.20 -23.88 11.84
C SER A 255 23.58 -23.26 10.57
N LEU A 256 23.04 -24.09 9.67
CA LEU A 256 22.33 -23.62 8.49
C LEU A 256 21.09 -22.79 8.88
N ALA A 257 20.33 -23.24 9.87
CA ALA A 257 19.17 -22.49 10.39
C ALA A 257 19.58 -21.10 10.91
N VAL A 258 20.68 -21.03 11.65
CA VAL A 258 21.22 -19.75 12.15
C VAL A 258 21.64 -18.83 11.00
N VAL A 259 22.34 -19.37 9.98
CA VAL A 259 22.73 -18.59 8.79
C VAL A 259 21.50 -18.05 8.06
N LEU A 260 20.46 -18.87 7.89
CA LEU A 260 19.22 -18.45 7.24
C LEU A 260 18.46 -17.39 8.07
N LEU A 261 18.49 -17.49 9.41
CA LEU A 261 17.93 -16.47 10.27
C LEU A 261 18.63 -15.12 10.05
N PHE A 262 19.94 -15.08 10.11
CA PHE A 262 20.70 -13.86 9.84
C PHE A 262 20.49 -13.35 8.42
N SER A 263 20.48 -14.23 7.43
CA SER A 263 20.21 -13.84 6.03
C SER A 263 18.83 -13.20 5.89
N SER A 264 17.79 -13.72 6.55
CA SER A 264 16.45 -13.14 6.49
C SER A 264 16.36 -11.74 7.09
N ILE A 265 17.24 -11.41 8.06
CA ILE A 265 17.32 -10.09 8.67
C ILE A 265 18.02 -9.09 7.73
N TYR A 266 19.08 -9.52 7.04
CA TYR A 266 19.92 -8.65 6.22
C TYR A 266 19.46 -8.52 4.77
N ILE A 267 18.62 -9.43 4.26
CA ILE A 267 18.10 -9.32 2.90
C ILE A 267 17.19 -8.10 2.78
N PRO A 268 17.40 -7.20 1.81
CA PRO A 268 16.55 -6.04 1.58
C PRO A 268 15.12 -6.47 1.33
N GLN A 269 14.20 -5.80 1.96
CA GLN A 269 12.78 -6.03 1.80
C GLN A 269 12.26 -5.17 0.65
N SER A 270 11.44 -5.74 -0.24
CA SER A 270 11.10 -5.12 -1.51
C SER A 270 10.01 -4.07 -1.43
N LEU A 271 9.17 -4.09 -0.40
CA LEU A 271 8.07 -3.16 -0.25
C LEU A 271 8.07 -2.48 1.12
N GLY A 272 8.07 -1.17 1.12
CA GLY A 272 7.82 -0.33 2.28
C GLY A 272 8.83 -0.41 3.40
N ARG A 273 9.99 -1.04 3.16
CA ARG A 273 10.99 -1.18 4.19
C ARG A 273 12.30 -0.59 3.72
N THR A 274 12.61 0.58 4.23
CA THR A 274 13.93 1.18 4.04
C THR A 274 14.93 0.49 4.95
N ASN A 275 16.18 0.38 4.48
CA ASN A 275 17.32 -0.08 5.30
C ASN A 275 17.64 0.87 6.46
N GLU A 276 16.83 1.88 6.70
CA GLU A 276 17.00 2.80 7.80
C GLU A 276 16.45 2.15 9.06
N LYS A 277 17.35 1.92 9.97
CA LYS A 277 17.18 1.46 11.36
C LYS A 277 15.90 0.68 11.69
N TRP A 278 16.06 -0.49 12.25
CA TRP A 278 15.03 -1.45 12.69
C TRP A 278 13.71 -0.86 13.22
N ASP A 279 13.76 0.32 13.79
CA ASP A 279 12.61 0.98 14.42
C ASP A 279 11.64 1.61 13.42
N GLN A 280 12.04 1.78 12.15
CA GLN A 280 11.26 2.53 11.16
C GLN A 280 10.64 1.64 10.07
N GLY A 281 11.27 0.53 9.72
CA GLY A 281 10.93 -0.24 8.53
C GLY A 281 9.73 -1.17 8.66
N ARG A 282 9.31 -1.57 9.86
CA ARG A 282 8.25 -2.58 10.05
C ARG A 282 6.88 -2.02 10.37
N SER A 283 6.84 -0.83 10.93
CA SER A 283 5.58 -0.14 11.20
C SER A 283 4.92 0.43 9.94
N ASP A 284 5.66 0.52 8.83
CA ASP A 284 5.23 1.20 7.61
C ASP A 284 4.26 0.37 6.76
N ILE A 285 4.11 -0.90 7.06
CA ILE A 285 3.20 -1.80 6.33
C ILE A 285 1.78 -1.74 6.90
N ASN A 286 1.60 -1.33 8.14
CA ASN A 286 0.31 -1.14 8.77
C ASN A 286 -0.23 0.26 8.49
N TYR A 287 -1.56 0.41 8.47
CA TYR A 287 -2.25 1.70 8.35
C TYR A 287 -1.62 2.80 9.22
N TYR A 288 -1.21 2.46 10.45
CA TYR A 288 -0.46 3.35 11.34
C TYR A 288 1.00 3.57 10.92
N GLY A 289 1.60 2.62 10.23
CA GLY A 289 2.94 2.77 9.71
C GLY A 289 3.04 3.80 8.61
N VAL A 290 2.07 3.85 7.71
CA VAL A 290 1.97 4.90 6.69
C VAL A 290 1.90 6.28 7.36
N PHE A 291 1.07 6.44 8.38
CA PHE A 291 0.99 7.69 9.15
C PHE A 291 2.27 7.98 9.92
N LYS A 292 2.90 6.98 10.53
CA LYS A 292 4.17 7.17 11.24
C LYS A 292 5.29 7.59 10.30
N SER A 293 5.38 7.02 9.09
CA SER A 293 6.43 7.40 8.14
C SER A 293 6.21 8.82 7.62
N ILE A 294 4.99 9.20 7.26
CA ILE A 294 4.65 10.57 6.90
C ILE A 294 4.91 11.51 8.07
N PHE A 295 4.48 11.17 9.29
CA PHE A 295 4.71 11.97 10.47
C PHE A 295 6.19 12.13 10.80
N TYR A 296 6.98 11.08 10.67
CA TYR A 296 8.41 11.11 10.87
C TYR A 296 9.12 11.98 9.83
N ASP A 297 8.74 11.84 8.57
CA ASP A 297 9.24 12.67 7.49
C ASP A 297 8.90 14.14 7.73
N ILE A 298 7.69 14.43 8.11
CA ILE A 298 7.22 15.78 8.44
C ILE A 298 7.97 16.37 9.63
N LYS A 299 8.13 15.63 10.72
CA LYS A 299 8.87 16.06 11.90
C LYS A 299 10.33 16.39 11.58
N ASN A 300 10.93 15.65 10.65
CA ASN A 300 12.32 15.85 10.26
C ASN A 300 12.52 16.94 9.21
N THR A 301 11.48 17.30 8.46
CA THR A 301 11.56 18.35 7.42
C THR A 301 11.17 19.73 7.91
N GLY A 302 10.57 19.84 9.10
CA GLY A 302 10.00 21.09 9.57
C GLY A 302 8.89 21.55 8.62
N CYS A 303 7.73 20.92 8.69
CA CYS A 303 6.55 21.31 7.93
C CYS A 303 5.90 22.61 8.43
N ASP A 304 6.70 23.64 8.59
CA ASP A 304 6.12 24.97 8.62
C ASP A 304 5.59 25.26 7.22
N TYR A 305 4.31 25.54 7.12
CA TYR A 305 3.65 25.96 5.88
C TYR A 305 4.28 27.28 5.40
N LYS A 306 5.44 27.16 4.79
CA LYS A 306 6.13 28.31 4.19
C LYS A 306 5.60 28.47 2.78
N LYS A 307 5.11 29.66 2.48
CA LYS A 307 4.76 30.04 1.12
C LYS A 307 5.95 29.72 0.22
N GLU A 308 5.74 28.92 -0.83
CA GLU A 308 6.79 28.58 -1.80
C GLU A 308 7.44 29.88 -2.31
N LYS A 309 8.78 29.94 -2.33
CA LYS A 309 9.50 31.07 -2.88
C LYS A 309 9.23 31.18 -4.38
N GLN A 310 8.86 32.34 -4.86
CA GLN A 310 8.75 32.55 -6.29
C GLN A 310 10.14 32.41 -6.93
N ILE A 311 10.22 31.55 -7.92
CA ILE A 311 11.46 31.30 -8.68
C ILE A 311 11.41 32.00 -10.04
N SER A 312 12.57 32.45 -10.50
CA SER A 312 12.71 33.11 -11.82
C SER A 312 13.08 32.13 -12.94
N TYR A 313 13.13 30.84 -12.65
CA TYR A 313 13.56 29.78 -13.58
C TYR A 313 12.54 28.64 -13.61
N TYR A 314 12.67 27.79 -14.63
CA TYR A 314 11.83 26.59 -14.82
C TYR A 314 12.57 25.57 -15.69
N ILE A 315 12.06 24.36 -15.71
CA ILE A 315 12.52 23.31 -16.62
C ILE A 315 11.61 23.32 -17.85
N ASP A 316 12.21 23.45 -19.01
CA ASP A 316 11.54 23.47 -20.32
C ASP A 316 11.31 22.06 -20.84
N LYS A 317 12.27 21.15 -20.57
CA LYS A 317 12.23 19.77 -21.04
C LYS A 317 12.86 18.82 -20.03
N TYR A 318 12.22 17.66 -19.86
CA TYR A 318 12.77 16.50 -19.19
C TYR A 318 12.95 15.34 -20.18
N ASP A 319 14.14 14.76 -20.21
CA ASP A 319 14.42 13.47 -20.82
C ASP A 319 14.77 12.51 -19.66
N LEU A 320 13.92 11.51 -19.38
CA LEU A 320 14.03 10.62 -18.22
C LEU A 320 14.18 9.17 -18.65
N ASP A 321 15.28 8.54 -18.28
CA ASP A 321 15.46 7.10 -18.36
C ASP A 321 15.22 6.48 -16.97
N VAL A 322 14.08 5.82 -16.81
CA VAL A 322 13.58 5.26 -15.55
C VAL A 322 13.77 3.76 -15.57
N ASN A 323 14.56 3.22 -14.66
CA ASN A 323 14.77 1.79 -14.51
C ASN A 323 14.23 1.33 -13.14
N ILE A 324 13.20 0.49 -13.18
CA ILE A 324 12.48 0.01 -12.01
C ILE A 324 12.82 -1.46 -11.81
N ASN A 325 13.62 -1.73 -10.78
CA ASN A 325 13.97 -3.07 -10.33
C ASN A 325 13.62 -3.23 -8.84
N HIS A 326 14.60 -3.52 -7.98
CA HIS A 326 14.38 -3.53 -6.52
C HIS A 326 14.21 -2.12 -5.95
N LYS A 327 14.62 -1.11 -6.67
CA LYS A 327 14.48 0.31 -6.38
C LYS A 327 14.40 1.12 -7.65
N LEU A 328 13.97 2.37 -7.51
CA LEU A 328 13.98 3.34 -8.59
C LEU A 328 15.42 3.77 -8.90
N ASN A 329 15.78 3.73 -10.19
CA ASN A 329 17.02 4.31 -10.71
C ASN A 329 16.64 5.21 -11.88
N VAL A 330 17.05 6.45 -11.86
CA VAL A 330 16.70 7.43 -12.88
C VAL A 330 17.93 8.18 -13.34
N ASP A 331 18.06 8.27 -14.65
CA ASP A 331 18.96 9.18 -15.34
C ASP A 331 18.10 10.30 -15.93
N ALA A 332 18.18 11.49 -15.35
CA ALA A 332 17.37 12.66 -15.72
C ALA A 332 18.24 13.69 -16.42
N ASN A 333 17.87 14.05 -17.64
CA ASN A 333 18.46 15.19 -18.35
C ASN A 333 17.41 16.29 -18.45
N MET A 334 17.72 17.46 -17.89
CA MET A 334 16.80 18.57 -17.74
C MET A 334 17.33 19.82 -18.45
N LYS A 335 16.49 20.47 -19.24
CA LYS A 335 16.81 21.76 -19.83
C LYS A 335 16.27 22.88 -18.95
N LEU A 336 17.16 23.50 -18.20
CA LEU A 336 16.88 24.66 -17.34
C LEU A 336 16.86 25.95 -18.16
N ILE A 337 15.83 26.77 -17.91
CA ILE A 337 15.72 28.14 -18.45
C ILE A 337 15.42 29.09 -17.30
N SER A 338 16.21 30.17 -17.20
CA SER A 338 15.99 31.27 -16.26
C SER A 338 15.61 32.56 -16.97
N LYS A 339 14.68 33.32 -16.40
CA LYS A 339 14.27 34.63 -16.93
C LYS A 339 15.43 35.63 -16.86
N GLN A 340 16.22 35.53 -15.80
CA GLN A 340 17.42 36.35 -15.59
C GLN A 340 18.62 35.46 -15.30
N PRO A 341 19.85 35.84 -15.73
CA PRO A 341 21.05 35.08 -15.38
C PRO A 341 21.24 35.05 -13.85
N GLN A 342 21.40 33.85 -13.28
CA GLN A 342 21.64 33.64 -11.84
C GLN A 342 22.65 32.52 -11.62
N LYS A 343 23.25 32.47 -10.41
CA LYS A 343 24.28 31.49 -10.06
C LYS A 343 23.75 30.33 -9.25
N GLU A 344 22.63 30.50 -8.59
CA GLU A 344 22.08 29.54 -7.64
C GLU A 344 20.73 29.05 -8.12
N PHE A 345 20.52 27.73 -8.00
CA PHE A 345 19.27 27.07 -8.39
C PHE A 345 18.93 26.01 -7.38
N ASP A 346 17.68 26.00 -6.93
CA ASP A 346 17.16 25.03 -5.99
C ASP A 346 16.19 24.09 -6.70
N PHE A 347 16.23 22.81 -6.34
CA PHE A 347 15.31 21.79 -6.84
C PHE A 347 14.80 20.96 -5.68
N THR A 348 13.62 20.40 -5.85
CA THR A 348 13.06 19.43 -4.92
C THR A 348 13.20 18.03 -5.50
N LEU A 349 13.78 17.12 -4.73
CA LEU A 349 13.85 15.68 -4.97
C LEU A 349 13.75 14.98 -3.62
N TYR A 350 12.83 14.03 -3.48
CA TYR A 350 12.62 13.34 -2.22
C TYR A 350 13.93 12.79 -1.64
N ARG A 351 14.16 13.00 -0.36
CA ARG A 351 15.41 12.75 0.38
C ARG A 351 16.00 11.34 0.25
N ASN A 352 15.16 10.32 0.05
CA ASN A 352 15.64 8.95 -0.09
C ASN A 352 16.05 8.62 -1.55
N TYR A 353 15.83 9.51 -2.49
CA TYR A 353 16.41 9.43 -3.83
C TYR A 353 17.79 10.09 -3.82
N LYS A 354 18.82 9.28 -3.53
CA LYS A 354 20.19 9.78 -3.37
C LYS A 354 20.83 10.03 -4.73
N ILE A 355 21.40 11.21 -4.89
CA ILE A 355 22.14 11.61 -6.08
C ILE A 355 23.44 10.81 -6.14
N ARG A 356 23.70 10.16 -7.26
CA ARG A 356 24.96 9.45 -7.56
C ARG A 356 25.93 10.32 -8.33
N SER A 357 25.41 11.08 -9.29
CA SER A 357 26.17 12.07 -10.04
C SER A 357 25.25 13.20 -10.48
N LEU A 358 25.78 14.39 -10.49
CA LEU A 358 25.14 15.59 -11.00
C LEU A 358 26.16 16.37 -11.81
N ASN A 359 25.86 16.57 -13.09
CA ASN A 359 26.74 17.22 -14.04
C ASN A 359 26.00 18.36 -14.76
N SER A 360 26.67 19.47 -14.96
CA SER A 360 26.22 20.57 -15.81
C SER A 360 27.40 21.42 -16.19
N ASN A 361 27.31 22.15 -17.31
CA ASN A 361 28.35 23.10 -17.71
C ASN A 361 28.46 24.21 -16.66
N ASP A 362 29.70 24.57 -16.30
CA ASP A 362 30.01 25.63 -15.33
C ASP A 362 29.47 25.36 -13.88
N LEU A 363 29.07 24.15 -13.57
CA LEU A 363 28.67 23.77 -12.22
C LEU A 363 29.90 23.88 -11.27
N LYS A 364 29.74 24.62 -10.18
CA LYS A 364 30.76 24.76 -9.14
C LYS A 364 30.59 23.69 -8.05
N SER A 365 29.38 23.58 -7.52
CA SER A 365 29.09 22.67 -6.44
C SER A 365 27.60 22.36 -6.39
N TYR A 366 27.25 21.23 -5.73
CA TYR A 366 25.87 20.93 -5.36
C TYR A 366 25.82 20.26 -3.98
N ALA A 367 24.69 20.39 -3.30
CA ALA A 367 24.40 19.71 -2.06
C ALA A 367 22.94 19.25 -2.02
N GLN A 368 22.68 18.06 -1.50
CA GLN A 368 21.32 17.58 -1.21
C GLN A 368 21.08 17.63 0.30
N ASN A 369 20.24 18.54 0.75
CA ASN A 369 19.86 18.73 2.15
C ASN A 369 18.37 18.36 2.31
N GLY A 370 18.11 17.17 2.88
CA GLY A 370 16.76 16.65 2.93
C GLY A 370 16.17 16.48 1.52
N ASP A 371 15.01 17.07 1.27
CA ASP A 371 14.31 17.02 -0.01
C ASP A 371 14.79 18.09 -1.01
N PHE A 372 15.75 18.92 -0.65
CA PHE A 372 16.20 20.03 -1.50
C PHE A 372 17.60 19.80 -2.03
N ILE A 373 17.78 20.13 -3.32
CA ILE A 373 19.06 20.14 -4.00
C ILE A 373 19.41 21.60 -4.26
N HIS A 374 20.50 22.05 -3.69
CA HIS A 374 21.07 23.36 -3.98
C HIS A 374 22.23 23.22 -4.95
N MET A 375 22.23 24.02 -6.03
CA MET A 375 23.26 24.02 -7.07
C MET A 375 23.86 25.41 -7.21
N GLU A 376 25.19 25.50 -7.20
CA GLU A 376 25.93 26.73 -7.40
C GLU A 376 26.80 26.65 -8.69
N PHE A 377 26.76 27.69 -9.51
CA PHE A 377 27.49 27.81 -10.76
C PHE A 377 28.62 28.83 -10.68
N ASN A 378 29.71 28.59 -11.41
CA ASN A 378 30.84 29.51 -11.47
C ASN A 378 30.44 30.87 -12.09
N LYS A 379 29.52 30.87 -13.04
CA LYS A 379 29.02 32.05 -13.76
C LYS A 379 27.49 32.12 -13.67
N PRO A 380 26.91 33.35 -13.79
CA PRO A 380 25.46 33.47 -13.93
C PRO A 380 24.98 32.77 -15.22
N ILE A 381 23.99 31.86 -15.07
CA ILE A 381 23.50 31.05 -16.17
C ILE A 381 22.06 31.44 -16.48
N LYS A 382 21.73 31.51 -17.77
CA LYS A 382 20.37 31.71 -18.26
C LYS A 382 19.76 30.42 -18.80
N ASN A 383 20.58 29.61 -19.48
CA ASN A 383 20.14 28.32 -20.04
C ASN A 383 21.25 27.30 -19.84
N THR A 384 20.90 26.10 -19.35
CA THR A 384 21.84 24.99 -19.23
C THR A 384 21.13 23.65 -19.27
N ASN A 385 21.87 22.60 -19.60
CA ASN A 385 21.44 21.25 -19.42
C ASN A 385 22.02 20.69 -18.10
N ILE A 386 21.21 20.03 -17.33
CA ILE A 386 21.57 19.42 -16.06
C ILE A 386 21.31 17.93 -16.17
N GLU A 387 22.33 17.11 -15.99
CA GLU A 387 22.23 15.66 -15.91
C GLU A 387 22.32 15.24 -14.45
N ILE A 388 21.29 14.55 -13.95
CA ILE A 388 21.24 14.02 -12.58
C ILE A 388 20.97 12.53 -12.64
N LYS A 389 21.84 11.73 -12.02
CA LYS A 389 21.62 10.29 -11.83
C LYS A 389 21.39 10.04 -10.35
N TYR A 390 20.26 9.45 -10.05
CA TYR A 390 19.88 9.15 -8.67
C TYR A 390 19.22 7.78 -8.54
N SER A 391 19.15 7.30 -7.32
CA SER A 391 18.43 6.08 -7.00
C SER A 391 17.89 6.11 -5.60
N GLY A 392 16.81 5.39 -5.38
CA GLY A 392 16.23 5.30 -4.05
C GLY A 392 14.92 4.56 -4.04
N TYR A 393 14.24 4.72 -2.93
CA TYR A 393 13.00 4.05 -2.65
C TYR A 393 12.14 4.93 -1.74
N HIS A 394 10.82 4.88 -1.96
CA HIS A 394 9.84 5.46 -1.05
C HIS A 394 8.96 4.35 -0.46
N PRO A 395 8.72 4.31 0.86
CA PRO A 395 7.99 3.21 1.48
C PRO A 395 6.54 3.07 1.01
N ASN A 396 5.87 4.17 0.72
CA ASN A 396 4.45 4.19 0.35
C ASN A 396 4.20 4.39 -1.14
N LEU A 397 5.17 4.98 -1.86
CA LEU A 397 5.10 5.21 -3.30
C LEU A 397 6.01 4.20 -3.99
N TYR A 398 5.47 3.03 -4.24
CA TYR A 398 6.24 1.86 -4.66
C TYR A 398 6.97 2.07 -5.98
N SER A 399 8.18 1.53 -6.06
CA SER A 399 8.94 1.43 -7.29
C SER A 399 9.87 0.22 -7.21
N ASN A 400 9.33 -0.97 -7.45
CA ASN A 400 10.03 -2.24 -7.34
C ASN A 400 9.74 -3.14 -8.54
N ASN A 401 10.22 -4.40 -8.51
CA ASN A 401 10.08 -5.36 -9.59
C ASN A 401 8.66 -5.92 -9.79
N GLN A 402 7.70 -5.55 -8.96
CA GLN A 402 6.30 -6.00 -9.07
C GLN A 402 5.34 -4.88 -9.44
N ALA A 403 5.62 -3.65 -8.97
CA ALA A 403 4.74 -2.53 -9.18
C ALA A 403 5.42 -1.17 -9.00
N VAL A 404 4.79 -0.14 -9.53
CA VAL A 404 5.20 1.25 -9.39
C VAL A 404 3.99 2.16 -9.23
N VAL A 405 4.11 3.13 -8.32
CA VAL A 405 3.20 4.27 -8.19
C VAL A 405 4.03 5.51 -7.89
N LEU A 406 4.17 6.36 -8.86
CA LEU A 406 4.92 7.60 -8.78
C LEU A 406 3.99 8.74 -9.22
N PRO A 407 3.22 9.32 -8.27
CA PRO A 407 2.23 10.35 -8.59
C PRO A 407 2.91 11.68 -8.92
N GLY A 408 2.26 12.46 -9.77
CA GLY A 408 2.80 13.74 -10.24
C GLY A 408 2.88 14.83 -9.18
N TYR A 409 2.17 14.68 -8.07
CA TYR A 409 2.26 15.59 -6.92
C TYR A 409 3.39 15.24 -5.95
N PHE A 410 4.25 14.29 -6.29
CA PHE A 410 5.38 13.91 -5.45
C PHE A 410 6.70 14.06 -6.21
N ALA A 411 7.72 14.62 -5.54
CA ALA A 411 9.02 14.87 -6.18
C ALA A 411 9.86 13.59 -6.27
N TRP A 412 9.39 12.62 -7.05
CA TRP A 412 10.15 11.44 -7.41
C TRP A 412 11.15 11.71 -8.55
N TYR A 413 11.03 12.86 -9.21
CA TYR A 413 11.99 13.44 -10.15
C TYR A 413 12.28 14.90 -9.76
N PRO A 414 13.45 15.47 -10.13
CA PRO A 414 13.81 16.81 -9.70
C PRO A 414 12.81 17.84 -10.21
N MET A 415 12.19 18.59 -9.33
CA MET A 415 11.25 19.68 -9.63
C MET A 415 11.91 21.04 -9.34
N ALA A 416 11.68 22.04 -10.18
CA ALA A 416 12.25 23.36 -9.99
C ALA A 416 11.72 24.05 -8.72
N GLY A 417 12.61 24.65 -7.94
CA GLY A 417 12.32 25.37 -6.70
C GLY A 417 12.23 24.47 -5.46
N GLU A 418 12.08 25.10 -4.30
CA GLU A 418 11.83 24.44 -3.02
C GLU A 418 10.32 24.21 -2.86
N LYS A 419 9.86 22.99 -3.14
CA LYS A 419 8.45 22.58 -3.02
C LYS A 419 8.22 21.78 -1.76
N GLN A 420 7.14 22.07 -1.07
CA GLN A 420 6.77 21.38 0.15
C GLN A 420 6.04 20.08 -0.17
N LEU A 421 6.69 18.93 0.07
CA LEU A 421 6.16 17.60 -0.27
C LEU A 421 4.97 17.18 0.60
N TYR A 422 4.87 17.75 1.79
CA TYR A 422 3.84 17.42 2.77
C TYR A 422 3.05 18.65 3.16
N CYS A 423 1.81 18.46 3.49
CA CYS A 423 0.95 19.49 4.06
C CYS A 423 0.41 19.04 5.43
N MET A 424 0.19 20.01 6.28
CA MET A 424 -0.37 19.86 7.59
C MET A 424 -1.68 20.64 7.66
N PHE A 425 -2.74 19.98 8.10
CA PHE A 425 -4.04 20.62 8.32
C PHE A 425 -4.38 20.49 9.79
N GLU A 426 -4.57 21.62 10.43
CA GLU A 426 -5.04 21.68 11.81
C GLU A 426 -6.56 21.59 11.80
N LYS A 427 -7.12 20.53 12.36
CA LYS A 427 -8.52 20.46 12.80
C LYS A 427 -8.59 20.78 14.29
N SER A 428 -9.75 21.25 14.76
CA SER A 428 -9.99 21.70 16.14
C SER A 428 -9.42 20.79 17.24
N ASN A 429 -9.20 19.51 16.97
CA ASN A 429 -8.65 18.54 17.94
C ASN A 429 -7.56 17.63 17.40
N ASN A 430 -7.23 17.68 16.10
CA ASN A 430 -6.24 16.78 15.51
C ASN A 430 -5.49 17.42 14.35
N THR A 431 -4.18 17.30 14.34
CA THR A 431 -3.37 17.69 13.20
C THR A 431 -3.30 16.54 12.19
N ILE A 432 -3.70 16.80 10.96
CA ILE A 432 -3.71 15.83 9.87
C ILE A 432 -2.54 16.12 8.94
N TYR A 433 -1.73 15.10 8.68
CA TYR A 433 -0.57 15.19 7.79
C TYR A 433 -0.83 14.39 6.51
N GLY A 434 -0.34 14.90 5.38
CA GLY A 434 -0.45 14.19 4.10
C GLY A 434 0.51 14.68 3.05
N TYR A 435 0.55 14.00 1.90
CA TYR A 435 1.28 14.52 0.73
C TYR A 435 0.59 15.78 0.23
N ASN A 436 1.37 16.72 -0.25
CA ASN A 436 0.84 17.94 -0.83
C ASN A 436 0.32 17.69 -2.26
N PRO A 437 -1.01 17.61 -2.48
CA PRO A 437 -1.58 17.26 -3.79
C PRO A 437 -1.51 18.44 -4.78
N TYR A 438 -1.01 19.59 -4.35
CA TYR A 438 -0.96 20.81 -5.15
C TYR A 438 0.38 21.06 -5.84
N ILE A 439 1.38 20.21 -5.60
CA ILE A 439 2.68 20.34 -6.25
C ILE A 439 2.52 20.20 -7.78
N ARG A 440 3.01 21.18 -8.49
CA ARG A 440 3.01 21.26 -9.95
C ARG A 440 4.35 21.79 -10.43
N ASN A 441 4.71 21.41 -11.64
CA ASN A 441 5.70 22.11 -12.44
C ASN A 441 5.01 23.11 -13.36
N ARG A 442 5.76 24.03 -13.93
CA ARG A 442 5.31 24.69 -15.13
C ARG A 442 5.15 23.64 -16.25
N LYS A 443 4.11 23.76 -17.08
CA LYS A 443 3.89 22.89 -18.23
C LYS A 443 5.11 22.82 -19.13
N CYS A 444 5.69 21.63 -19.25
CA CYS A 444 6.93 21.39 -19.98
C CYS A 444 6.85 20.11 -20.80
N MET A 445 7.84 19.88 -21.65
CA MET A 445 7.95 18.68 -22.47
C MET A 445 8.59 17.55 -21.67
N TYR A 446 7.98 16.39 -21.65
CA TYR A 446 8.54 15.17 -21.10
C TYR A 446 8.77 14.14 -22.20
N ASN A 447 9.94 13.48 -22.18
CA ASN A 447 10.26 12.26 -22.88
C ASN A 447 10.71 11.25 -21.84
N VAL A 448 10.01 10.14 -21.72
CA VAL A 448 10.21 9.17 -20.65
C VAL A 448 10.34 7.77 -21.21
N SER A 449 11.45 7.12 -20.92
CA SER A 449 11.69 5.70 -21.22
C SER A 449 11.66 4.92 -19.91
N VAL A 450 10.83 3.89 -19.83
CA VAL A 450 10.69 3.09 -18.59
C VAL A 450 11.08 1.65 -18.84
N LYS A 451 12.06 1.15 -18.10
CA LYS A 451 12.44 -0.27 -18.06
C LYS A 451 11.82 -0.93 -16.84
N SER A 452 10.92 -1.89 -17.06
CA SER A 452 10.24 -2.66 -16.00
C SER A 452 9.88 -4.05 -16.50
N ASN A 453 9.60 -4.98 -15.58
CA ASN A 453 9.15 -6.34 -15.88
C ASN A 453 7.62 -6.44 -16.08
N TYR A 454 6.90 -5.36 -15.96
CA TYR A 454 5.44 -5.28 -16.06
C TYR A 454 5.01 -4.09 -16.91
N SER A 455 3.75 -4.08 -17.29
CA SER A 455 3.16 -2.99 -18.08
C SER A 455 3.13 -1.68 -17.30
N ILE A 456 3.49 -0.60 -17.98
CA ILE A 456 3.52 0.75 -17.45
C ILE A 456 2.42 1.59 -18.08
N LEU A 457 1.77 2.38 -17.25
CA LEU A 457 0.84 3.44 -17.65
C LEU A 457 1.38 4.80 -17.21
N CYS A 458 1.16 5.80 -18.04
CA CYS A 458 1.63 7.16 -17.81
C CYS A 458 0.55 8.15 -18.29
N ASN A 459 0.46 9.32 -17.66
CA ASN A 459 -0.44 10.38 -18.15
C ASN A 459 -0.08 10.84 -19.56
N LEU A 460 1.17 10.68 -19.99
CA LEU A 460 1.64 11.08 -21.33
C LEU A 460 1.21 10.09 -22.42
N VAL A 461 1.37 10.50 -23.68
CA VAL A 461 1.07 9.65 -24.84
C VAL A 461 2.13 8.55 -24.97
N ASN A 462 1.70 7.31 -25.05
CA ASN A 462 2.58 6.17 -25.34
C ASN A 462 2.96 6.18 -26.83
N LYS A 463 4.25 6.37 -27.13
CA LYS A 463 4.79 6.37 -28.49
C LYS A 463 5.21 4.98 -28.97
N ASN A 464 5.75 4.18 -28.05
CA ASN A 464 6.21 2.82 -28.28
C ASN A 464 6.36 2.15 -26.91
N ARG A 465 6.56 0.85 -26.86
CA ARG A 465 6.66 -0.01 -25.67
C ARG A 465 7.39 0.68 -24.51
N ASN A 466 6.62 1.20 -23.53
CA ASN A 466 7.12 1.94 -22.36
C ASN A 466 7.93 3.23 -22.68
N ILE A 467 7.71 3.83 -23.83
CA ILE A 467 8.27 5.15 -24.22
C ILE A 467 7.11 6.13 -24.31
N PHE A 468 7.14 7.15 -23.47
CA PHE A 468 6.09 8.13 -23.33
C PHE A 468 6.60 9.53 -23.66
N SER A 469 5.76 10.35 -24.28
CA SER A 469 6.11 11.73 -24.60
C SER A 469 4.88 12.63 -24.63
N GLY A 470 5.04 13.86 -24.16
CA GLY A 470 3.98 14.86 -24.17
C GLY A 470 4.29 16.07 -23.32
N LYS A 471 3.42 17.08 -23.42
CA LYS A 471 3.46 18.27 -22.56
C LYS A 471 2.48 18.10 -21.41
N SER A 472 2.95 18.27 -20.18
CA SER A 472 2.14 18.22 -18.98
C SER A 472 2.72 19.14 -17.89
N ASP A 473 1.93 19.48 -16.90
CA ASP A 473 2.38 20.19 -15.70
C ASP A 473 2.93 19.24 -14.62
N SER A 474 2.81 17.93 -14.85
CA SER A 474 3.39 16.93 -13.98
C SER A 474 3.51 15.56 -14.66
N LEU A 475 4.21 14.62 -14.01
CA LEU A 475 4.46 13.28 -14.52
C LEU A 475 4.04 12.22 -13.51
N THR A 476 3.05 11.41 -13.89
CA THR A 476 2.61 10.24 -13.13
C THR A 476 2.93 8.96 -13.87
N ILE A 477 3.56 8.01 -13.17
CA ILE A 477 3.85 6.67 -13.67
C ILE A 477 3.23 5.65 -12.72
N ILE A 478 2.44 4.73 -13.26
CA ILE A 478 1.90 3.60 -12.53
C ILE A 478 2.16 2.31 -13.31
N GLY A 479 2.29 1.19 -12.60
CA GLY A 479 2.54 -0.11 -13.22
C GLY A 479 2.26 -1.25 -12.26
N GLY A 480 2.07 -2.46 -12.81
CA GLY A 480 1.68 -3.66 -12.07
C GLY A 480 0.39 -4.25 -12.63
N ASN A 481 -0.43 -4.83 -11.76
CA ASN A 481 -1.71 -5.44 -12.15
C ASN A 481 -2.79 -4.37 -12.40
N GLN A 482 -2.88 -3.91 -13.64
CA GLN A 482 -3.77 -2.81 -14.02
C GLN A 482 -4.48 -3.09 -15.35
N ILE A 483 -5.61 -2.45 -15.52
CA ILE A 483 -6.35 -2.40 -16.78
C ILE A 483 -6.59 -0.96 -17.21
N ILE A 484 -6.60 -0.75 -18.53
CA ILE A 484 -7.04 0.48 -19.16
C ILE A 484 -8.44 0.25 -19.69
N LYS A 485 -9.36 1.11 -19.35
CA LYS A 485 -10.68 1.18 -20.01
C LYS A 485 -10.96 2.60 -20.46
N LYS A 486 -11.52 2.72 -21.65
CA LYS A 486 -12.04 3.96 -22.18
C LYS A 486 -13.55 3.94 -22.03
N ASP A 487 -14.10 4.96 -21.43
CA ASP A 487 -15.53 5.27 -21.50
C ASP A 487 -15.74 6.52 -22.36
N ASN A 488 -16.99 6.94 -22.50
CA ASN A 488 -17.35 8.05 -23.40
C ASN A 488 -16.76 9.41 -22.98
N MET A 489 -16.29 9.54 -21.73
CA MET A 489 -15.80 10.81 -21.17
C MET A 489 -14.32 10.77 -20.81
N PHE A 490 -13.82 9.61 -20.35
CA PHE A 490 -12.50 9.52 -19.75
C PHE A 490 -11.75 8.27 -20.16
N GLU A 491 -10.42 8.38 -20.25
CA GLU A 491 -9.52 7.23 -20.31
C GLU A 491 -9.12 6.85 -18.89
N ASN A 492 -9.55 5.69 -18.44
CA ASN A 492 -9.44 5.25 -17.06
C ASN A 492 -8.40 4.16 -16.89
N TYR A 493 -7.56 4.30 -15.88
CA TYR A 493 -6.58 3.31 -15.46
C TYR A 493 -7.00 2.74 -14.11
N TYR A 494 -7.27 1.43 -14.06
CA TYR A 494 -7.71 0.76 -12.83
C TYR A 494 -6.80 -0.36 -12.42
N PRO A 495 -6.69 -0.59 -11.11
CA PRO A 495 -6.23 -1.87 -10.60
C PRO A 495 -7.17 -2.99 -11.04
N LEU A 496 -6.58 -4.10 -11.50
CA LEU A 496 -7.33 -5.22 -12.09
C LEU A 496 -8.38 -5.81 -11.13
N PHE A 497 -8.11 -5.87 -9.84
CA PHE A 497 -8.99 -6.46 -8.82
C PHE A 497 -10.21 -5.60 -8.46
N LEU A 498 -10.19 -4.29 -8.68
CA LEU A 498 -11.37 -3.44 -8.45
C LEU A 498 -12.55 -3.84 -9.34
N THR A 499 -12.27 -4.51 -10.45
CA THR A 499 -13.31 -4.85 -11.43
C THR A 499 -14.26 -5.95 -10.99
N ASN A 500 -13.98 -6.66 -9.90
CA ASN A 500 -14.74 -7.85 -9.51
C ASN A 500 -15.67 -7.66 -8.31
N GLU A 501 -15.33 -6.80 -7.36
CA GLU A 501 -16.24 -6.46 -6.27
C GLU A 501 -17.27 -5.40 -6.69
N MET A 502 -16.85 -4.54 -7.60
CA MET A 502 -17.73 -3.55 -8.21
C MET A 502 -17.75 -3.83 -9.71
N ASN A 503 -18.91 -4.13 -10.25
CA ASN A 503 -19.11 -4.09 -11.67
C ASN A 503 -18.44 -2.79 -12.17
N TYR A 504 -17.40 -2.92 -13.01
CA TYR A 504 -16.63 -1.79 -13.55
C TYR A 504 -17.56 -0.68 -14.08
N GLU A 505 -18.61 -1.07 -14.82
CA GLU A 505 -19.60 -0.14 -15.35
C GLU A 505 -20.31 0.63 -14.23
N LYS A 506 -20.67 -0.07 -13.14
CA LYS A 506 -21.30 0.58 -11.99
C LYS A 506 -20.33 1.54 -11.30
N PHE A 507 -19.07 1.17 -11.14
CA PHE A 507 -18.06 2.03 -10.54
C PHE A 507 -17.77 3.26 -11.41
N SER A 508 -17.55 3.04 -12.72
CA SER A 508 -17.32 4.12 -13.68
C SER A 508 -18.52 5.06 -13.78
N ASN A 509 -19.73 4.51 -13.90
CA ASN A 509 -20.97 5.30 -13.94
C ASN A 509 -21.18 6.10 -12.65
N THR A 510 -20.96 5.48 -11.49
CA THR A 510 -21.10 6.18 -10.21
C THR A 510 -20.13 7.35 -10.12
N ARG A 511 -18.85 7.13 -10.46
CA ARG A 511 -17.83 8.18 -10.45
C ARG A 511 -18.15 9.28 -11.46
N ASN A 512 -18.52 8.93 -12.68
CA ASN A 512 -18.86 9.92 -13.72
C ASN A 512 -20.10 10.72 -13.28
N ASN A 513 -21.07 10.08 -12.63
CA ASN A 513 -22.22 10.77 -12.06
C ASN A 513 -21.80 11.76 -10.96
N TYR A 514 -20.85 11.41 -10.09
CA TYR A 514 -20.33 12.35 -9.09
C TYR A 514 -19.62 13.53 -9.75
N LEU A 515 -18.78 13.33 -10.75
CA LEU A 515 -18.10 14.43 -11.44
C LEU A 515 -19.11 15.34 -12.15
N ASN A 516 -20.12 14.77 -12.82
CA ASN A 516 -21.18 15.54 -13.47
C ASN A 516 -22.06 16.30 -12.46
N ASP A 517 -22.40 15.66 -11.33
CA ASP A 517 -23.17 16.30 -10.26
C ASP A 517 -22.35 17.42 -9.61
N PHE A 518 -21.06 17.19 -9.41
CA PHE A 518 -20.14 18.24 -8.94
C PHE A 518 -20.12 19.44 -9.88
N GLU A 519 -19.91 19.22 -11.19
CA GLU A 519 -19.93 20.31 -12.19
C GLU A 519 -21.24 21.09 -12.16
N LYS A 520 -22.37 20.36 -12.09
CA LYS A 520 -23.70 20.96 -12.02
C LYS A 520 -23.89 21.82 -10.77
N ARG A 521 -23.53 21.30 -9.57
CA ARG A 521 -23.65 22.01 -8.31
C ARG A 521 -22.74 23.24 -8.25
N ILE A 522 -21.47 23.09 -8.68
CA ILE A 522 -20.53 24.23 -8.77
C ILE A 522 -21.09 25.32 -9.69
N HIS A 523 -21.67 24.93 -10.83
CA HIS A 523 -22.28 25.90 -11.74
C HIS A 523 -23.49 26.61 -11.10
N ASN A 524 -24.36 25.87 -10.41
CA ASN A 524 -25.56 26.42 -9.78
C ASN A 524 -25.24 27.33 -8.59
N ILE A 525 -24.19 27.01 -7.82
CA ILE A 525 -23.84 27.76 -6.60
C ILE A 525 -22.92 28.94 -6.94
N PHE A 526 -21.88 28.70 -7.73
CA PHE A 526 -20.79 29.66 -7.94
C PHE A 526 -20.79 30.28 -9.35
N HIS A 527 -21.70 29.87 -10.23
CA HIS A 527 -21.78 30.31 -11.63
C HIS A 527 -20.48 30.10 -12.44
N ILE A 528 -19.72 29.05 -12.08
CA ILE A 528 -18.45 28.66 -12.70
C ILE A 528 -18.58 27.21 -13.17
N LYS A 529 -17.92 26.88 -14.27
CA LYS A 529 -17.89 25.52 -14.80
C LYS A 529 -16.47 24.97 -14.76
N PRO A 530 -16.16 24.04 -13.85
CA PRO A 530 -14.92 23.26 -13.95
C PRO A 530 -14.98 22.40 -15.22
N THR A 531 -13.84 22.16 -15.86
CA THR A 531 -13.77 21.33 -17.06
C THR A 531 -12.99 20.06 -16.79
N PHE A 532 -13.70 18.93 -16.72
CA PHE A 532 -13.09 17.61 -16.63
C PHE A 532 -13.03 16.91 -17.99
N GLU A 533 -13.58 17.53 -19.05
CA GLU A 533 -13.58 16.97 -20.39
C GLU A 533 -12.17 16.61 -20.87
N ASN A 534 -12.04 15.43 -21.47
CA ASN A 534 -10.78 14.92 -22.04
C ASN A 534 -9.65 14.66 -21.05
N LYS A 535 -9.89 14.69 -19.74
CA LYS A 535 -8.87 14.32 -18.74
C LYS A 535 -8.83 12.81 -18.55
N LYS A 536 -7.62 12.26 -18.47
CA LYS A 536 -7.42 10.88 -18.05
C LYS A 536 -7.67 10.76 -16.56
N ILE A 537 -8.27 9.66 -16.11
CA ILE A 537 -8.37 9.36 -14.66
C ILE A 537 -7.43 8.23 -14.33
N ILE A 538 -6.50 8.51 -13.44
CA ILE A 538 -5.56 7.54 -12.89
C ILE A 538 -6.04 7.17 -11.48
N THR A 539 -6.50 5.92 -11.32
CA THR A 539 -6.93 5.42 -10.02
C THR A 539 -5.73 4.84 -9.26
N ILE A 540 -5.46 5.36 -8.08
CA ILE A 540 -4.40 4.87 -7.21
C ILE A 540 -4.97 4.13 -6.00
N ALA A 541 -4.12 3.29 -5.38
CA ALA A 541 -4.53 2.56 -4.19
C ALA A 541 -4.78 3.47 -3.01
N ASN A 542 -5.69 3.00 -2.19
CA ASN A 542 -6.12 3.63 -0.97
C ASN A 542 -5.02 3.93 0.05
N THR A 543 -4.00 3.14 0.04
CA THR A 543 -2.86 3.25 0.97
C THR A 543 -1.92 4.38 0.69
N ILE A 544 -2.01 4.93 -0.52
CA ILE A 544 -1.36 6.19 -0.83
C ILE A 544 -2.24 7.34 -0.33
N ARG A 545 -3.19 7.03 0.54
CA ARG A 545 -4.14 7.94 1.15
C ARG A 545 -3.39 9.08 1.79
N ASN A 546 -3.60 10.22 1.25
CA ASN A 546 -3.55 11.43 2.04
C ASN A 546 -4.81 11.48 2.90
N CYS A 547 -4.68 11.58 4.18
CA CYS A 547 -5.76 11.92 5.07
C CYS A 547 -6.69 12.87 4.39
N GLU A 548 -7.85 12.91 4.35
CA GLU A 548 -8.89 13.79 3.80
C GLU A 548 -8.68 14.47 2.42
N LEU A 549 -7.46 14.86 2.04
CA LEU A 549 -7.21 15.52 0.75
C LEU A 549 -6.70 14.61 -0.36
N GLY A 550 -6.13 13.48 -0.03
CA GLY A 550 -5.39 12.67 -1.00
C GLY A 550 -6.21 11.71 -1.84
N ASN A 551 -7.51 11.77 -1.72
CA ASN A 551 -8.37 10.98 -2.59
C ASN A 551 -8.53 11.59 -3.98
N TYR A 552 -8.12 12.85 -4.16
CA TYR A 552 -8.28 13.60 -5.38
C TYR A 552 -7.08 14.54 -5.61
N ALA A 553 -6.55 14.55 -6.82
CA ALA A 553 -5.61 15.56 -7.31
C ALA A 553 -5.90 15.82 -8.79
N GLU A 554 -5.87 17.07 -9.20
CA GLU A 554 -6.18 17.48 -10.55
C GLU A 554 -4.95 18.13 -11.20
N PHE A 555 -4.69 17.75 -12.45
CA PHE A 555 -3.65 18.26 -13.31
C PHE A 555 -4.24 18.77 -14.63
N ASP A 556 -3.44 19.40 -15.46
CA ASP A 556 -3.92 19.94 -16.73
C ASP A 556 -4.60 18.90 -17.62
N ASP A 557 -4.00 17.71 -17.74
CA ASP A 557 -4.38 16.66 -18.66
C ASP A 557 -4.94 15.38 -18.00
N TYR A 558 -4.94 15.30 -16.65
CA TYR A 558 -5.43 14.13 -15.94
C TYR A 558 -5.87 14.42 -14.51
N LEU A 559 -6.53 13.44 -13.92
CA LEU A 559 -6.94 13.41 -12.53
C LEU A 559 -6.31 12.18 -11.84
N ILE A 560 -5.89 12.32 -10.60
CA ILE A 560 -5.60 11.18 -9.73
C ILE A 560 -6.77 11.04 -8.75
N MET A 561 -7.33 9.83 -8.66
CA MET A 561 -8.40 9.51 -7.75
C MET A 561 -8.07 8.24 -6.97
N SER A 562 -8.37 8.21 -5.68
CA SER A 562 -8.19 7.00 -4.88
C SER A 562 -9.32 6.00 -5.13
N ASN A 563 -9.02 4.71 -4.97
CA ASN A 563 -10.01 3.65 -5.03
C ASN A 563 -10.77 3.42 -3.71
N ALA A 564 -10.35 4.11 -2.63
CA ALA A 564 -10.91 3.92 -1.31
C ALA A 564 -12.15 4.72 -1.07
N GLY A 565 -13.23 4.12 -1.29
CA GLY A 565 -14.46 4.82 -1.04
C GLY A 565 -14.68 5.94 -2.07
N PHE A 566 -15.86 6.32 -2.18
CA PHE A 566 -16.30 7.28 -3.17
C PHE A 566 -15.62 8.63 -2.95
N VAL A 567 -14.91 9.10 -3.95
CA VAL A 567 -14.56 10.52 -4.04
C VAL A 567 -15.89 11.24 -4.25
N ASP A 568 -16.49 11.71 -3.18
CA ASP A 568 -17.74 12.45 -3.23
C ASP A 568 -17.50 13.93 -3.56
N ASN A 569 -18.58 14.63 -3.81
CA ASN A 569 -18.54 16.05 -4.16
C ASN A 569 -17.84 16.90 -3.08
N GLN A 570 -17.95 16.49 -1.81
CA GLN A 570 -17.34 17.20 -0.69
C GLN A 570 -15.80 17.03 -0.69
N GLN A 571 -15.31 15.86 -1.02
CA GLN A 571 -13.85 15.63 -1.13
C GLN A 571 -13.23 16.39 -2.29
N ILE A 572 -13.92 16.45 -3.43
CA ILE A 572 -13.49 17.26 -4.57
C ILE A 572 -13.49 18.74 -4.17
N MET A 573 -14.55 19.20 -3.49
CA MET A 573 -14.66 20.58 -3.04
C MET A 573 -13.57 20.96 -2.02
N LYS A 574 -13.26 20.10 -1.07
CA LYS A 574 -12.14 20.27 -0.13
C LYS A 574 -10.81 20.53 -0.85
N TYR A 575 -10.53 19.80 -1.90
CA TYR A 575 -9.31 20.00 -2.70
C TYR A 575 -9.24 21.45 -3.23
N TYR A 576 -10.33 22.00 -3.76
CA TYR A 576 -10.36 23.36 -4.27
C TYR A 576 -10.31 24.42 -3.14
N ILE A 577 -11.06 24.19 -2.04
CA ILE A 577 -11.09 25.10 -0.90
C ILE A 577 -9.70 25.27 -0.30
N TYR A 578 -9.00 24.17 -0.01
CA TYR A 578 -7.70 24.23 0.63
C TYR A 578 -6.59 24.78 -0.29
N HIS A 579 -6.78 24.70 -1.60
CA HIS A 579 -5.87 25.31 -2.58
C HIS A 579 -6.05 26.83 -2.74
N SER A 580 -7.19 27.36 -2.35
CA SER A 580 -7.53 28.77 -2.51
C SER A 580 -6.68 29.70 -1.62
N ASP A 581 -6.69 30.99 -1.92
CA ASP A 581 -6.04 32.04 -1.12
C ASP A 581 -6.88 32.54 0.07
N ILE A 582 -8.00 31.84 0.35
CA ILE A 582 -8.91 32.17 1.43
C ILE A 582 -8.24 31.92 2.78
N ASP A 583 -8.59 32.71 3.77
CA ASP A 583 -8.17 32.55 5.16
C ASP A 583 -8.47 31.13 5.67
N MET A 584 -7.52 30.53 6.38
CA MET A 584 -7.59 29.14 6.82
C MET A 584 -8.82 28.86 7.71
N PHE A 585 -9.17 29.80 8.58
CA PHE A 585 -10.35 29.68 9.43
C PHE A 585 -11.64 29.55 8.61
N TYR A 586 -11.77 30.33 7.53
CA TYR A 586 -12.92 30.23 6.64
C TYR A 586 -12.89 28.96 5.77
N LYS A 587 -11.69 28.50 5.37
CA LYS A 587 -11.56 27.22 4.68
C LYS A 587 -12.09 26.05 5.50
N ASP A 588 -11.80 26.00 6.79
CA ASP A 588 -12.24 24.92 7.67
C ASP A 588 -13.77 24.87 7.78
N ILE A 589 -14.42 26.02 7.81
CA ILE A 589 -15.89 26.08 7.79
C ILE A 589 -16.43 25.56 6.46
N LEU A 590 -15.93 26.12 5.35
CA LEU A 590 -16.38 25.74 4.00
C LEU A 590 -16.14 24.24 3.69
N ALA A 591 -15.06 23.68 4.19
CA ALA A 591 -14.72 22.27 3.99
C ALA A 591 -15.69 21.29 4.68
N ASN A 592 -16.43 21.73 5.69
CA ASN A 592 -17.43 20.93 6.38
C ASN A 592 -18.83 21.03 5.76
N ILE A 593 -19.05 21.97 4.85
CA ILE A 593 -20.35 22.20 4.24
C ILE A 593 -20.50 21.35 2.96
N PRO A 594 -21.56 20.53 2.86
CA PRO A 594 -21.83 19.80 1.63
C PRO A 594 -22.27 20.76 0.52
N LEU A 595 -21.91 20.45 -0.73
CA LEU A 595 -22.43 21.19 -1.88
C LEU A 595 -23.94 21.00 -1.99
N THR A 596 -24.67 22.09 -1.91
CA THR A 596 -26.13 22.15 -2.07
C THR A 596 -26.55 22.20 -3.54
N GLU A 597 -27.85 22.36 -3.82
CA GLU A 597 -28.35 22.43 -5.19
C GLU A 597 -28.35 23.85 -5.77
N ASN A 598 -28.37 24.86 -4.92
CA ASN A 598 -28.43 26.27 -5.32
C ASN A 598 -27.67 27.20 -4.37
N SER A 599 -27.51 28.45 -4.78
CA SER A 599 -26.77 29.49 -4.07
C SER A 599 -27.33 29.81 -2.70
N GLN A 600 -28.69 29.88 -2.55
CA GLN A 600 -29.33 30.23 -1.27
C GLN A 600 -29.12 29.14 -0.23
N ASP A 601 -29.38 27.91 -0.56
CA ASP A 601 -29.17 26.77 0.36
C ASP A 601 -27.70 26.65 0.79
N TYR A 602 -26.74 27.01 -0.09
CA TYR A 602 -25.33 26.97 0.24
C TYR A 602 -24.94 28.03 1.26
N ILE A 603 -25.42 29.27 1.11
CA ILE A 603 -25.13 30.31 2.08
C ILE A 603 -25.84 30.07 3.41
N ASP A 604 -27.06 29.53 3.40
CA ASP A 604 -27.77 29.15 4.62
C ASP A 604 -27.04 28.02 5.35
N ALA A 605 -26.44 27.07 4.64
CA ALA A 605 -25.58 26.05 5.23
C ALA A 605 -24.31 26.64 5.86
N ILE A 606 -23.69 27.66 5.24
CA ILE A 606 -22.57 28.40 5.83
C ILE A 606 -22.97 29.05 7.16
N TYR A 607 -24.09 29.75 7.19
CA TYR A 607 -24.58 30.39 8.42
C TYR A 607 -24.91 29.36 9.49
N HIS A 608 -25.55 28.26 9.12
CA HIS A 608 -25.88 27.19 10.06
C HIS A 608 -24.62 26.57 10.66
N GLU A 609 -23.58 26.31 9.85
CA GLU A 609 -22.31 25.75 10.37
C GLU A 609 -21.63 26.74 11.33
N ILE A 610 -21.63 28.06 11.02
CA ILE A 610 -21.08 29.08 11.91
C ILE A 610 -21.87 29.12 13.24
N ASP A 611 -23.20 29.06 13.19
CA ASP A 611 -24.05 29.06 14.37
C ASP A 611 -23.85 27.81 15.23
N ASN A 612 -23.76 26.63 14.62
CA ASN A 612 -23.43 25.38 15.32
C ASN A 612 -22.10 25.46 16.04
N GLN A 613 -21.06 26.02 15.38
CA GLN A 613 -19.77 26.21 16.03
C GLN A 613 -19.83 27.19 17.20
N LEU A 614 -20.60 28.26 17.08
CA LEU A 614 -20.83 29.23 18.16
C LEU A 614 -21.56 28.61 19.36
N GLU A 615 -22.54 27.73 19.13
CA GLU A 615 -23.28 27.03 20.19
C GLU A 615 -22.40 26.06 20.98
N CYS A 616 -21.34 25.52 20.35
CA CYS A 616 -20.42 24.60 21.00
C CYS A 616 -19.33 25.26 21.84
N LEU A 617 -19.19 26.60 21.78
CA LEU A 617 -18.16 27.36 22.48
C LEU A 617 -18.64 27.88 23.83
N ASP A 618 -17.75 27.86 24.83
CA ASP A 618 -18.04 28.42 26.16
C ASP A 618 -17.78 29.95 26.17
N ASN A 619 -18.77 30.72 26.55
CA ASN A 619 -18.73 32.19 26.59
C ASN A 619 -17.63 32.77 27.48
N GLU A 620 -17.11 32.02 28.45
CA GLU A 620 -16.07 32.51 29.36
C GLU A 620 -14.66 32.18 28.88
N THR A 621 -14.47 30.99 28.29
CA THR A 621 -13.15 30.48 27.90
C THR A 621 -12.79 30.75 26.44
N ASP A 622 -13.77 30.82 25.53
CA ASP A 622 -13.57 30.84 24.08
C ASP A 622 -13.86 32.19 23.40
N LYS A 623 -13.76 33.29 24.13
CA LYS A 623 -14.10 34.65 23.66
C LYS A 623 -13.45 35.02 22.32
N ASP A 624 -12.20 34.68 22.13
CA ASP A 624 -11.49 35.00 20.89
C ASP A 624 -12.04 34.23 19.68
N MET A 625 -12.44 32.96 19.87
CA MET A 625 -13.06 32.17 18.82
C MET A 625 -14.48 32.66 18.51
N ILE A 626 -15.27 33.00 19.52
CA ILE A 626 -16.60 33.57 19.36
C ILE A 626 -16.53 34.86 18.54
N ASN A 627 -15.57 35.74 18.85
CA ASN A 627 -15.37 36.99 18.12
C ASN A 627 -14.99 36.74 16.66
N LYS A 628 -14.15 35.72 16.37
CA LYS A 628 -13.78 35.35 15.01
C LYS A 628 -14.98 34.86 14.20
N TYR A 629 -15.81 33.97 14.77
CA TYR A 629 -17.01 33.46 14.09
C TYR A 629 -18.02 34.56 13.83
N GLN A 630 -18.28 35.43 14.81
CA GLN A 630 -19.18 36.59 14.67
C GLN A 630 -18.68 37.60 13.63
N SER A 631 -17.37 37.90 13.64
CA SER A 631 -16.74 38.78 12.65
C SER A 631 -16.84 38.20 11.25
N LEU A 632 -16.63 36.89 11.09
CA LEU A 632 -16.76 36.19 9.79
C LEU A 632 -18.22 36.28 9.30
N LYS A 633 -19.20 35.98 10.17
CA LYS A 633 -20.60 36.02 9.83
C LYS A 633 -21.04 37.42 9.37
N ASN A 634 -20.62 38.49 10.09
CA ASN A 634 -20.88 39.86 9.71
C ASN A 634 -20.23 40.24 8.37
N ARG A 635 -18.98 39.87 8.16
CA ARG A 635 -18.24 40.09 6.90
C ARG A 635 -18.93 39.44 5.70
N ILE A 636 -19.44 38.20 5.85
CA ILE A 636 -20.21 37.52 4.81
C ILE A 636 -21.48 38.29 4.51
N LYS A 637 -22.24 38.68 5.55
CA LYS A 637 -23.48 39.44 5.42
C LYS A 637 -23.26 40.77 4.70
N GLU A 638 -22.29 41.56 5.12
CA GLU A 638 -21.92 42.84 4.49
C GLU A 638 -21.53 42.66 3.01
N ASN A 639 -20.77 41.63 2.67
CA ASN A 639 -20.42 41.35 1.28
C ASN A 639 -21.64 41.01 0.43
N ILE A 640 -22.59 40.24 0.96
CA ILE A 640 -23.84 39.88 0.27
C ILE A 640 -24.72 41.14 0.10
N GLU A 641 -24.87 41.97 1.13
CA GLU A 641 -25.63 43.21 1.06
C GLU A 641 -25.04 44.18 0.03
N ASN A 642 -23.71 44.28 -0.05
CA ASN A 642 -23.05 45.19 -0.97
C ASN A 642 -22.98 44.73 -2.42
N LYS A 643 -22.85 43.42 -2.67
CA LYS A 643 -22.58 42.86 -4.02
C LYS A 643 -23.71 42.00 -4.57
N GLY A 644 -24.66 41.60 -3.71
CA GLY A 644 -25.63 40.54 -4.01
C GLY A 644 -25.06 39.13 -3.83
N LEU A 645 -25.95 38.18 -3.53
CA LEU A 645 -25.58 36.79 -3.23
C LEU A 645 -24.82 36.13 -4.35
N ASP A 646 -25.33 36.20 -5.57
CA ASP A 646 -24.73 35.49 -6.74
C ASP A 646 -23.34 36.04 -7.07
N ASN A 647 -23.12 37.34 -6.98
CA ASN A 647 -21.80 37.95 -7.21
C ASN A 647 -20.81 37.59 -6.12
N TYR A 648 -21.24 37.57 -4.86
CA TYR A 648 -20.41 37.11 -3.75
C TYR A 648 -19.94 35.65 -3.94
N LEU A 649 -20.89 34.75 -4.21
CA LEU A 649 -20.58 33.35 -4.42
C LEU A 649 -19.74 33.12 -5.68
N LYS A 650 -19.98 33.90 -6.74
CA LYS A 650 -19.17 33.87 -7.95
C LYS A 650 -17.72 34.26 -7.68
N GLU A 651 -17.48 35.34 -6.91
CA GLU A 651 -16.15 35.72 -6.49
C GLU A 651 -15.49 34.65 -5.63
N LEU A 652 -16.24 34.07 -4.69
CA LEU A 652 -15.76 32.97 -3.85
C LEU A 652 -15.36 31.75 -4.70
N GLY A 653 -16.21 31.38 -5.64
CA GLY A 653 -15.93 30.30 -6.60
C GLY A 653 -14.72 30.56 -7.50
N TYR A 654 -14.52 31.80 -7.93
CA TYR A 654 -13.32 32.20 -8.64
C TYR A 654 -12.05 31.99 -7.81
N ARG A 655 -12.09 32.30 -6.53
CA ARG A 655 -10.98 32.06 -5.60
C ARG A 655 -10.67 30.58 -5.43
N PHE A 656 -11.66 29.71 -5.50
CA PHE A 656 -11.45 28.26 -5.47
C PHE A 656 -10.82 27.71 -6.76
N LEU A 657 -11.28 28.17 -7.93
CA LEU A 657 -11.06 27.47 -9.20
C LEU A 657 -10.05 28.16 -10.13
N ILE A 658 -9.81 29.46 -9.95
CA ILE A 658 -9.06 30.27 -10.94
C ILE A 658 -7.63 30.59 -10.53
N ASP A 659 -7.28 30.49 -9.26
CA ASP A 659 -5.86 30.66 -8.83
C ASP A 659 -4.90 29.65 -9.49
N LYS A 660 -5.44 28.65 -10.17
CA LYS A 660 -4.65 27.77 -11.05
C LYS A 660 -4.07 28.44 -12.28
N LYS A 661 -4.69 29.49 -12.81
CA LYS A 661 -4.21 30.20 -14.02
C LYS A 661 -3.20 31.29 -13.72
N LEU A 662 -3.15 31.78 -12.51
CA LEU A 662 -2.25 32.88 -12.12
C LEU A 662 -0.85 32.39 -11.69
N MET A 663 -0.63 31.09 -11.53
CA MET A 663 0.68 30.48 -11.35
C MET A 663 1.36 30.05 -12.66
N GLN A 664 0.78 30.37 -13.81
CA GLN A 664 1.40 30.19 -15.13
C GLN A 664 2.34 31.39 -15.46
#